data_dd924889cb14ab0fa390f5a3936efd75
#
_entry.id   dd924889cb14ab0fa390f5a3936efd75
#
_cell.length_a   1.000
_cell.length_b   1.000
_cell.length_c   1.000
_cell.angle_alpha   90.00
_cell.angle_beta   90.00
_cell.angle_gamma   90.00
#
_symmetry.space_group_name_H-M   'P 1'
#
loop_
_entity.id
_entity.type
_entity.pdbx_description
1 polymer ?
#
loop_
_entity_poly.entity_id
_entity_poly.type
_entity_poly.pdbx_seq_one_letter_code
_entity_poly.pdbx_strand_id
1 'polypeptide(L)'
;MSLAPERLSIGIKRHFTTPGVHPYDQVVWERRDARISNWKDGTVAFEQLDVEFPATWSLNATNIVSQKYFRGTMGAAERESSLRQVIDRVADTITAWGVEGGYFVDTDESEAFRHELKFILVTQRAAFNSPVWFNIGVQGVPQQASACFILSVDDTMDAILNWYREEGVIFKGGSGSGVNLSKIRSSYELLNGGGTASGPVSFMRGADASAGTIKSGGKTRRAAKMVILDVDHPDVEEFIWCKAKEERKARVLRDAGFDMDLDGSDSFSIQYQNANNSVRISDEFMHAVVSDADWAYKAVIDGSVVRTVRARDLWRQIATASWECADPGLQFDTTINKWHTAHATGRINGSNPCSEYMHLDDSACNLASINLLKYLDLDSVGDDSFDVDAYMHTVEVMFTAQEILVGRADYPTERIGDTSRKFRQLGIGYANLGALLMALGLPYDSVEGRAWAASLTSLMTGHAYATSARTASRMGPFAGFADNEQYMLAVLRMHRDASYEIDGVSNVPVDLVAAGQQAWEAAVRDGEEYGVRNSQASVLAPTGTIGLMMDCDTTGIEPDLGLCKVKKLVGGGTMVIVNQTIPRALRRLGYGPQQVDEIIAYIDHEKSILGAPHLSADHVAVFACSMGDNTIHYEGHVRMMGAAQPFLSGAISKTVNMPEEATIEDIESLHQLSWELGLKAVAVYRDNCKVGQPLSTAKKEGADETPALEAQATKVVEKVVEKIVEKVVHQPIRQKLPRSRRGRTFEFRVADCKGFATIGEYADGQPGEIFLTVSKQGSTLSGIMDAFAKSISYGLQYGVPLRAFVEAFTNMRFEPAGMTDDPDIRFASSIMDYLFRRLSLEYMSYDERAELGIFSIDERLQPTLPGVEESMIQNSNGSELVTDPKSVPSASDLATQLLLGTAAAAPNNDITNPSGIVRPAVRQSDAPMCMQCGVQMNRAGSCHACPSCGSTSGCS
;
A
#
# COMPACT_ATOMS: atom_id res chain seq x y z
N MET A 1 -48.42 25.94 -22.82
CA MET A 1 -47.53 25.68 -21.67
C MET A 1 -47.75 24.23 -21.28
N SER A 2 -46.87 23.34 -21.66
CA SER A 2 -46.82 21.99 -21.12
C SER A 2 -46.40 22.12 -19.64
N LEU A 3 -47.28 21.75 -18.73
CA LEU A 3 -46.93 21.61 -17.35
C LEU A 3 -45.75 20.60 -17.28
N ALA A 4 -44.59 21.01 -16.74
CA ALA A 4 -43.55 20.08 -16.47
C ALA A 4 -44.12 18.94 -15.57
N PRO A 5 -43.84 17.68 -15.84
CA PRO A 5 -44.35 16.59 -15.01
C PRO A 5 -43.99 16.87 -13.56
N GLU A 6 -44.97 16.72 -12.68
CA GLU A 6 -44.77 16.85 -11.23
C GLU A 6 -43.71 15.87 -10.81
N ARG A 7 -42.54 16.40 -10.36
CA ARG A 7 -41.41 15.56 -9.93
C ARG A 7 -41.78 14.83 -8.63
N LEU A 8 -41.73 13.51 -8.66
CA LEU A 8 -42.02 12.66 -7.49
C LEU A 8 -41.06 12.99 -6.34
N SER A 9 -41.49 12.82 -5.10
CA SER A 9 -40.64 12.87 -3.91
C SER A 9 -39.70 11.68 -3.92
N ILE A 10 -38.45 11.86 -3.42
CA ILE A 10 -37.57 10.72 -3.13
C ILE A 10 -38.03 9.96 -1.89
N GLY A 11 -38.95 10.52 -1.09
CA GLY A 11 -39.72 9.85 -0.04
C GLY A 11 -39.01 9.65 1.29
N ILE A 12 -37.99 10.46 1.59
CA ILE A 12 -37.29 10.39 2.89
C ILE A 12 -38.26 10.78 4.03
N LYS A 13 -38.49 9.82 4.93
CA LYS A 13 -39.34 10.01 6.12
C LYS A 13 -38.48 9.97 7.38
N ARG A 14 -39.03 10.51 8.48
CA ARG A 14 -38.42 10.35 9.81
C ARG A 14 -38.68 8.95 10.34
N HIS A 15 -37.63 8.31 10.85
CA HIS A 15 -37.69 7.01 11.54
C HIS A 15 -37.09 7.13 12.92
N PHE A 16 -35.88 7.67 13.03
CA PHE A 16 -35.16 7.82 14.29
C PHE A 16 -35.47 9.14 15.02
N THR A 17 -35.93 10.16 14.29
CA THR A 17 -36.08 11.51 14.82
C THR A 17 -37.50 11.98 14.85
N THR A 18 -37.83 12.88 15.78
CA THR A 18 -39.16 13.48 15.93
C THR A 18 -39.13 14.94 15.50
N PRO A 19 -40.15 15.44 14.77
CA PRO A 19 -40.23 16.85 14.42
C PRO A 19 -40.12 17.76 15.67
N GLY A 20 -39.31 18.81 15.54
CA GLY A 20 -39.10 19.78 16.63
C GLY A 20 -38.13 19.35 17.73
N VAL A 21 -37.58 18.14 17.70
CA VAL A 21 -36.55 17.64 18.61
C VAL A 21 -35.22 17.52 17.83
N HIS A 22 -34.17 18.19 18.31
CA HIS A 22 -32.87 18.09 17.67
C HIS A 22 -32.26 16.71 17.97
N PRO A 23 -31.63 16.02 16.98
CA PRO A 23 -31.05 14.68 17.20
C PRO A 23 -30.06 14.61 18.36
N TYR A 24 -29.32 15.68 18.61
CA TYR A 24 -28.33 15.72 19.69
C TYR A 24 -28.96 15.82 21.10
N ASP A 25 -30.24 16.20 21.20
CA ASP A 25 -30.96 16.23 22.49
C ASP A 25 -31.38 14.82 22.94
N GLN A 26 -31.32 13.84 22.03
CA GLN A 26 -31.57 12.44 22.32
C GLN A 26 -30.32 11.68 22.82
N VAL A 27 -29.20 12.36 22.94
CA VAL A 27 -27.89 11.78 23.29
C VAL A 27 -27.30 12.48 24.49
N VAL A 28 -26.79 11.71 25.44
CA VAL A 28 -26.09 12.27 26.62
C VAL A 28 -24.64 12.59 26.20
N TRP A 29 -24.23 13.83 26.45
CA TRP A 29 -22.91 14.34 26.10
C TRP A 29 -22.02 14.48 27.33
N GLU A 30 -20.73 14.20 27.15
CA GLU A 30 -19.71 14.43 28.19
C GLU A 30 -18.44 15.01 27.59
N ARG A 31 -17.59 15.59 28.43
CA ARG A 31 -16.27 16.08 28.09
C ARG A 31 -15.23 15.13 28.65
N ARG A 32 -14.25 14.81 27.82
CA ARG A 32 -13.18 13.86 28.16
C ARG A 32 -11.88 14.24 27.47
N ASP A 33 -10.78 13.64 27.91
CA ASP A 33 -9.47 13.86 27.30
C ASP A 33 -9.18 12.78 26.28
N ALA A 34 -8.78 13.20 25.08
CA ALA A 34 -8.31 12.31 24.03
C ALA A 34 -6.78 12.21 24.09
N ARG A 35 -6.25 10.99 24.32
CA ARG A 35 -4.81 10.77 24.46
C ARG A 35 -4.40 9.43 23.87
N ILE A 36 -3.30 9.45 23.06
CA ILE A 36 -2.66 8.26 22.49
C ILE A 36 -1.20 8.29 22.91
N SER A 37 -0.74 7.22 23.58
CA SER A 37 0.63 7.07 24.02
C SER A 37 1.34 5.96 23.23
N ASN A 38 2.66 6.07 23.10
CA ASN A 38 3.51 5.02 22.55
C ASN A 38 3.74 3.96 23.64
N TRP A 39 3.46 2.71 23.33
CA TRP A 39 3.59 1.60 24.27
C TRP A 39 5.04 1.26 24.64
N LYS A 40 6.02 1.59 23.77
CA LYS A 40 7.43 1.26 23.97
C LYS A 40 8.09 2.13 25.05
N ASP A 41 7.74 3.39 25.09
CA ASP A 41 8.40 4.41 25.93
C ASP A 41 7.45 5.33 26.70
N GLY A 42 6.13 5.12 26.58
CA GLY A 42 5.11 5.92 27.24
C GLY A 42 4.98 7.36 26.73
N THR A 43 5.73 7.76 25.70
CA THR A 43 5.63 9.11 25.14
C THR A 43 4.26 9.36 24.54
N VAL A 44 3.77 10.60 24.72
CA VAL A 44 2.45 11.00 24.20
C VAL A 44 2.59 11.32 22.71
N ALA A 45 1.97 10.49 21.88
CA ALA A 45 1.94 10.67 20.43
C ALA A 45 0.85 11.66 19.97
N PHE A 46 -0.24 11.78 20.74
CA PHE A 46 -1.34 12.71 20.48
C PHE A 46 -2.06 13.04 21.80
N GLU A 47 -2.45 14.31 21.99
CA GLU A 47 -3.26 14.75 23.12
C GLU A 47 -4.13 15.94 22.72
N GLN A 48 -5.41 15.86 23.03
CA GLN A 48 -6.35 16.99 22.99
C GLN A 48 -7.30 16.88 24.17
N LEU A 49 -7.21 17.84 25.08
CA LEU A 49 -7.98 17.85 26.31
C LEU A 49 -9.38 18.45 26.10
N ASP A 50 -10.32 18.09 26.98
CA ASP A 50 -11.67 18.69 27.09
C ASP A 50 -12.47 18.58 25.75
N VAL A 51 -12.43 17.43 25.07
CA VAL A 51 -13.21 17.20 23.87
C VAL A 51 -14.61 16.68 24.19
N GLU A 52 -15.63 17.12 23.44
CA GLU A 52 -17.04 16.79 23.69
C GLU A 52 -17.50 15.64 22.79
N PHE A 53 -17.96 14.56 23.42
CA PHE A 53 -18.47 13.35 22.75
C PHE A 53 -19.71 12.79 23.45
N PRO A 54 -20.53 11.95 22.74
CA PRO A 54 -21.57 11.19 23.44
C PRO A 54 -20.98 10.24 24.48
N ALA A 55 -21.62 10.12 25.65
CA ALA A 55 -21.18 9.25 26.73
C ALA A 55 -21.08 7.78 26.33
N THR A 56 -21.83 7.37 25.29
CA THR A 56 -21.84 6.00 24.75
C THR A 56 -20.64 5.68 23.84
N TRP A 57 -19.88 6.69 23.38
CA TRP A 57 -18.72 6.46 22.55
C TRP A 57 -17.53 6.00 23.38
N SER A 58 -16.78 5.03 22.91
CA SER A 58 -15.57 4.58 23.59
C SER A 58 -14.47 5.65 23.57
N LEU A 59 -13.50 5.51 24.47
CA LEU A 59 -12.31 6.35 24.47
C LEU A 59 -11.48 6.12 23.18
N ASN A 60 -11.49 4.91 22.65
CA ASN A 60 -10.82 4.58 21.38
C ASN A 60 -11.43 5.35 20.21
N ALA A 61 -12.76 5.34 20.08
CA ALA A 61 -13.46 6.10 19.04
C ALA A 61 -13.21 7.60 19.18
N THR A 62 -13.23 8.13 20.44
CA THR A 62 -12.90 9.51 20.75
C THR A 62 -11.50 9.88 20.29
N ASN A 63 -10.50 9.06 20.60
CA ASN A 63 -9.12 9.26 20.21
C ASN A 63 -8.94 9.28 18.68
N ILE A 64 -9.60 8.36 17.98
CA ILE A 64 -9.56 8.29 16.50
C ILE A 64 -10.14 9.55 15.86
N VAL A 65 -11.32 10.01 16.32
CA VAL A 65 -11.95 11.19 15.74
C VAL A 65 -11.14 12.44 16.05
N SER A 66 -10.72 12.63 17.30
CA SER A 66 -9.93 13.78 17.71
C SER A 66 -8.59 13.87 16.97
N GLN A 67 -7.89 12.75 16.78
CA GLN A 67 -6.62 12.72 16.06
C GLN A 67 -6.78 12.86 14.54
N LYS A 68 -7.75 12.15 13.95
CA LYS A 68 -7.84 12.00 12.48
C LYS A 68 -8.79 12.98 11.82
N TYR A 69 -9.95 13.28 12.46
CA TYR A 69 -11.06 13.95 11.79
C TYR A 69 -11.32 15.38 12.25
N PHE A 70 -10.93 15.76 13.47
CA PHE A 70 -11.01 17.17 13.90
C PHE A 70 -10.14 18.05 13.02
N ARG A 71 -10.67 19.17 12.58
CA ARG A 71 -10.01 20.16 11.73
C ARG A 71 -9.51 21.36 12.55
N GLY A 72 -8.62 22.14 11.96
CA GLY A 72 -7.92 23.26 12.58
C GLY A 72 -6.57 22.87 13.18
N THR A 73 -5.74 23.85 13.48
CA THR A 73 -4.39 23.67 14.02
C THR A 73 -4.46 23.29 15.50
N MET A 74 -3.67 22.32 15.93
CA MET A 74 -3.60 21.94 17.35
C MET A 74 -3.26 23.14 18.22
N GLY A 75 -4.04 23.34 19.28
CA GLY A 75 -3.89 24.45 20.23
C GLY A 75 -4.45 25.80 19.78
N ALA A 76 -4.93 25.92 18.55
CA ALA A 76 -5.56 27.13 18.05
C ALA A 76 -7.09 27.11 18.29
N ALA A 77 -7.70 28.30 18.37
CA ALA A 77 -9.13 28.44 18.67
C ALA A 77 -10.07 27.85 17.60
N GLU A 78 -9.59 27.79 16.34
CA GLU A 78 -10.34 27.19 15.22
C GLU A 78 -10.29 25.66 15.22
N ARG A 79 -9.55 25.03 16.13
CA ARG A 79 -9.50 23.58 16.24
C ARG A 79 -10.84 23.02 16.70
N GLU A 80 -11.44 22.12 15.94
CA GLU A 80 -12.65 21.40 16.37
C GLU A 80 -12.37 20.66 17.70
N SER A 81 -13.33 20.73 18.62
CA SER A 81 -13.26 20.12 19.95
C SER A 81 -14.53 19.35 20.34
N SER A 82 -15.50 19.31 19.45
CA SER A 82 -16.77 18.59 19.64
C SER A 82 -17.12 17.75 18.43
N LEU A 83 -17.61 16.53 18.67
CA LEU A 83 -18.14 15.69 17.61
C LEU A 83 -19.33 16.35 16.87
N ARG A 84 -20.10 17.23 17.57
CA ARG A 84 -21.19 18.01 16.91
C ARG A 84 -20.65 18.82 15.74
N GLN A 85 -19.53 19.51 15.91
CA GLN A 85 -18.93 20.34 14.86
C GLN A 85 -18.57 19.53 13.62
N VAL A 86 -18.03 18.32 13.80
CA VAL A 86 -17.67 17.43 12.69
C VAL A 86 -18.90 16.91 11.95
N ILE A 87 -19.92 16.45 12.70
CA ILE A 87 -21.15 15.93 12.09
C ILE A 87 -21.94 17.06 11.42
N ASP A 88 -22.06 18.22 12.06
CA ASP A 88 -22.76 19.39 11.48
C ASP A 88 -22.09 19.81 10.18
N ARG A 89 -20.77 19.94 10.18
CA ARG A 89 -20.01 20.30 8.98
C ARG A 89 -20.31 19.38 7.79
N VAL A 90 -20.36 18.08 8.02
CA VAL A 90 -20.63 17.08 6.98
C VAL A 90 -22.10 17.05 6.59
N ALA A 91 -23.00 16.87 7.56
CA ALA A 91 -24.42 16.66 7.30
C ALA A 91 -25.10 17.92 6.75
N ASP A 92 -24.75 19.10 7.26
CA ASP A 92 -25.35 20.36 6.80
C ASP A 92 -24.86 20.71 5.38
N THR A 93 -23.60 20.46 5.05
CA THR A 93 -23.07 20.63 3.69
C THR A 93 -23.77 19.69 2.69
N ILE A 94 -23.90 18.39 3.01
CA ILE A 94 -24.59 17.43 2.15
C ILE A 94 -26.06 17.84 1.95
N THR A 95 -26.73 18.25 3.04
CA THR A 95 -28.13 18.70 2.96
C THR A 95 -28.28 19.96 2.08
N ALA A 96 -27.41 20.96 2.26
CA ALA A 96 -27.41 22.16 1.44
C ALA A 96 -27.22 21.82 -0.06
N TRP A 97 -26.28 20.94 -0.37
CA TRP A 97 -26.09 20.46 -1.74
C TRP A 97 -27.30 19.70 -2.29
N GLY A 98 -27.98 18.93 -1.44
CA GLY A 98 -29.21 18.24 -1.80
C GLY A 98 -30.36 19.21 -2.13
N VAL A 99 -30.52 20.27 -1.32
CA VAL A 99 -31.52 21.35 -1.58
C VAL A 99 -31.20 22.07 -2.88
N GLU A 100 -29.94 22.53 -3.06
CA GLU A 100 -29.49 23.20 -4.29
C GLU A 100 -29.64 22.31 -5.54
N GLY A 101 -29.40 21.01 -5.37
CA GLY A 101 -29.52 20.01 -6.42
C GLY A 101 -30.96 19.64 -6.75
N GLY A 102 -31.97 20.03 -5.93
CA GLY A 102 -33.38 19.74 -6.14
C GLY A 102 -33.78 18.30 -5.78
N TYR A 103 -33.02 17.64 -4.90
CA TYR A 103 -33.33 16.27 -4.44
C TYR A 103 -34.60 16.21 -3.60
N PHE A 104 -34.83 17.18 -2.74
CA PHE A 104 -35.95 17.22 -1.83
C PHE A 104 -37.16 17.99 -2.43
N VAL A 105 -38.35 17.56 -2.11
CA VAL A 105 -39.60 18.19 -2.62
C VAL A 105 -39.89 19.50 -1.89
N ASP A 106 -39.59 19.55 -0.59
CA ASP A 106 -39.84 20.69 0.27
C ASP A 106 -38.80 20.77 1.44
N THR A 107 -39.02 21.75 2.33
CA THR A 107 -38.18 22.01 3.49
C THR A 107 -38.31 20.88 4.52
N ASP A 108 -39.49 20.28 4.67
CA ASP A 108 -39.76 19.26 5.68
C ASP A 108 -39.01 17.97 5.33
N GLU A 109 -38.97 17.58 4.04
CA GLU A 109 -38.19 16.43 3.57
C GLU A 109 -36.71 16.66 3.74
N SER A 110 -36.21 17.87 3.43
CA SER A 110 -34.77 18.19 3.64
C SER A 110 -34.36 18.25 5.10
N GLU A 111 -35.26 18.75 5.97
CA GLU A 111 -35.01 18.75 7.41
C GLU A 111 -35.08 17.32 8.00
N ALA A 112 -36.01 16.49 7.54
CA ALA A 112 -36.08 15.09 7.93
C ALA A 112 -34.77 14.39 7.56
N PHE A 113 -34.33 14.50 6.30
CA PHE A 113 -33.05 13.94 5.85
C PHE A 113 -31.88 14.41 6.71
N ARG A 114 -31.77 15.71 6.97
CA ARG A 114 -30.69 16.28 7.79
C ARG A 114 -30.65 15.69 9.19
N HIS A 115 -31.81 15.60 9.86
CA HIS A 115 -31.91 15.09 11.21
C HIS A 115 -31.65 13.58 11.29
N GLU A 116 -32.19 12.80 10.37
CA GLU A 116 -31.93 11.36 10.26
C GLU A 116 -30.44 11.08 10.04
N LEU A 117 -29.81 11.81 9.12
CA LEU A 117 -28.37 11.68 8.87
C LEU A 117 -27.54 12.01 10.12
N LYS A 118 -27.84 13.13 10.82
CA LYS A 118 -27.14 13.48 12.06
C LYS A 118 -27.33 12.42 13.15
N PHE A 119 -28.55 11.88 13.30
CA PHE A 119 -28.82 10.82 14.25
C PHE A 119 -28.05 9.53 13.95
N ILE A 120 -28.06 9.09 12.68
CA ILE A 120 -27.33 7.91 12.23
C ILE A 120 -25.83 8.04 12.55
N LEU A 121 -25.23 9.20 12.26
CA LEU A 121 -23.81 9.44 12.48
C LEU A 121 -23.45 9.53 13.96
N VAL A 122 -24.23 10.25 14.79
CA VAL A 122 -23.92 10.45 16.21
C VAL A 122 -24.13 9.19 17.05
N THR A 123 -25.02 8.28 16.60
CA THR A 123 -25.29 7.00 17.28
C THR A 123 -24.44 5.84 16.72
N GLN A 124 -23.45 6.12 15.86
CA GLN A 124 -22.55 5.11 15.28
C GLN A 124 -23.27 4.01 14.48
N ARG A 125 -24.44 4.32 13.90
CA ARG A 125 -25.18 3.37 13.05
C ARG A 125 -24.53 3.21 11.69
N ALA A 126 -23.91 4.28 11.19
CA ALA A 126 -23.13 4.27 9.97
C ALA A 126 -22.06 5.36 9.97
N ALA A 127 -21.07 5.23 9.10
CA ALA A 127 -20.05 6.24 8.86
C ALA A 127 -19.65 6.29 7.38
N PHE A 128 -19.36 7.49 6.89
CA PHE A 128 -18.74 7.69 5.59
C PHE A 128 -17.25 7.30 5.61
N ASN A 129 -16.67 7.09 4.44
CA ASN A 129 -15.23 6.94 4.28
C ASN A 129 -14.45 8.18 4.75
N SER A 130 -13.20 7.98 5.14
CA SER A 130 -12.34 9.03 5.73
C SER A 130 -12.25 10.34 4.92
N PRO A 131 -12.17 10.36 3.57
CA PRO A 131 -12.17 11.61 2.80
C PRO A 131 -13.37 12.52 3.04
N VAL A 132 -14.55 11.99 3.28
CA VAL A 132 -15.73 12.80 3.63
C VAL A 132 -15.48 13.55 4.94
N TRP A 133 -14.98 12.87 5.97
CA TRP A 133 -14.63 13.47 7.26
C TRP A 133 -13.46 14.46 7.16
N PHE A 134 -12.52 14.22 6.22
CA PHE A 134 -11.38 15.11 6.03
C PHE A 134 -11.74 16.41 5.33
N ASN A 135 -12.61 16.38 4.31
CA ASN A 135 -12.70 17.43 3.33
C ASN A 135 -14.06 18.13 3.27
N ILE A 136 -15.18 17.38 3.45
CA ILE A 136 -16.51 17.94 3.23
C ILE A 136 -16.87 19.01 4.26
N GLY A 137 -17.26 20.18 3.77
CA GLY A 137 -17.58 21.35 4.56
C GLY A 137 -16.37 22.08 5.17
N VAL A 138 -15.14 21.68 4.85
CA VAL A 138 -13.93 22.36 5.30
C VAL A 138 -13.58 23.48 4.33
N GLN A 139 -13.47 24.69 4.84
CA GLN A 139 -13.13 25.85 4.02
C GLN A 139 -11.69 25.81 3.48
N GLY A 140 -11.50 26.20 2.22
CA GLY A 140 -10.18 26.35 1.61
C GLY A 140 -9.50 25.03 1.19
N VAL A 141 -10.21 23.90 1.29
CA VAL A 141 -9.72 22.62 0.77
C VAL A 141 -10.68 22.09 -0.32
N PRO A 142 -10.19 21.32 -1.31
CA PRO A 142 -11.05 20.64 -2.27
C PRO A 142 -12.06 19.74 -1.55
N GLN A 143 -13.31 19.75 -1.99
CA GLN A 143 -14.41 18.97 -1.42
C GLN A 143 -14.38 17.53 -1.95
N GLN A 144 -13.25 16.87 -1.85
CA GLN A 144 -13.06 15.52 -2.36
C GLN A 144 -13.65 14.50 -1.37
N ALA A 145 -14.61 13.70 -1.83
CA ALA A 145 -15.39 12.75 -1.03
C ALA A 145 -15.01 11.28 -1.24
N SER A 146 -14.30 10.95 -2.32
CA SER A 146 -14.07 9.57 -2.75
C SER A 146 -12.83 8.95 -2.08
N ALA A 147 -12.94 7.71 -1.59
CA ALA A 147 -11.82 6.98 -1.03
C ALA A 147 -11.05 6.16 -2.07
N CYS A 148 -11.74 5.74 -3.13
CA CYS A 148 -11.28 4.74 -4.09
C CYS A 148 -11.28 5.31 -5.50
N PHE A 149 -10.16 5.13 -6.21
CA PHE A 149 -9.96 5.57 -7.57
C PHE A 149 -9.44 4.43 -8.44
N ILE A 150 -9.92 4.35 -9.67
CA ILE A 150 -9.35 3.49 -10.71
C ILE A 150 -8.80 4.42 -11.80
N LEU A 151 -7.56 4.22 -12.17
CA LEU A 151 -6.85 4.99 -13.19
C LEU A 151 -6.62 4.15 -14.44
N SER A 152 -6.43 4.80 -15.58
CA SER A 152 -5.93 4.21 -16.80
C SER A 152 -4.53 4.73 -17.12
N VAL A 153 -3.76 3.91 -17.84
CA VAL A 153 -2.47 4.31 -18.38
C VAL A 153 -2.33 3.73 -19.79
N ASP A 154 -1.97 4.59 -20.74
CA ASP A 154 -1.66 4.16 -22.11
C ASP A 154 -0.13 4.03 -22.29
N ASP A 155 0.29 3.27 -23.31
CA ASP A 155 1.70 2.95 -23.59
C ASP A 155 2.47 4.13 -24.22
N THR A 156 2.47 5.27 -23.52
CA THR A 156 3.23 6.47 -23.87
C THR A 156 3.91 7.06 -22.65
N MET A 157 5.08 7.69 -22.81
CA MET A 157 5.76 8.33 -21.69
C MET A 157 4.93 9.41 -21.01
N ASP A 158 4.17 10.20 -21.78
CA ASP A 158 3.30 11.24 -21.24
C ASP A 158 2.19 10.64 -20.37
N ALA A 159 1.55 9.55 -20.79
CA ALA A 159 0.53 8.86 -20.01
C ALA A 159 1.11 8.23 -18.73
N ILE A 160 2.29 7.62 -18.82
CA ILE A 160 2.99 7.01 -17.67
C ILE A 160 3.38 8.08 -16.64
N LEU A 161 3.93 9.22 -17.08
CA LEU A 161 4.29 10.33 -16.18
C LEU A 161 3.04 10.98 -15.58
N ASN A 162 1.95 11.11 -16.39
CA ASN A 162 0.69 11.63 -15.90
C ASN A 162 0.06 10.70 -14.84
N TRP A 163 0.16 9.38 -15.01
CA TRP A 163 -0.25 8.41 -13.98
C TRP A 163 0.42 8.70 -12.63
N TYR A 164 1.74 8.94 -12.59
CA TYR A 164 2.43 9.28 -11.33
C TYR A 164 1.90 10.58 -10.71
N ARG A 165 1.61 11.58 -11.55
CA ARG A 165 1.05 12.85 -11.11
C ARG A 165 -0.36 12.69 -10.53
N GLU A 166 -1.24 11.95 -11.20
CA GLU A 166 -2.62 11.71 -10.76
C GLU A 166 -2.65 10.94 -9.44
N GLU A 167 -1.85 9.88 -9.29
CA GLU A 167 -1.68 9.16 -8.02
C GLU A 167 -1.22 10.10 -6.90
N GLY A 168 -0.25 10.97 -7.18
CA GLY A 168 0.24 11.94 -6.21
C GLY A 168 -0.84 12.87 -5.68
N VAL A 169 -1.73 13.36 -6.54
CA VAL A 169 -2.87 14.21 -6.14
C VAL A 169 -3.89 13.40 -5.32
N ILE A 170 -4.21 12.16 -5.74
CA ILE A 170 -5.13 11.27 -5.03
C ILE A 170 -4.61 10.96 -3.62
N PHE A 171 -3.33 10.61 -3.48
CA PHE A 171 -2.73 10.31 -2.18
C PHE A 171 -2.68 11.53 -1.27
N LYS A 172 -2.40 12.71 -1.82
CA LYS A 172 -2.46 13.97 -1.05
C LYS A 172 -3.85 14.24 -0.51
N GLY A 173 -4.90 13.87 -1.25
CA GLY A 173 -6.32 13.97 -0.84
C GLY A 173 -6.76 12.94 0.22
N GLY A 174 -5.92 11.98 0.57
CA GLY A 174 -6.25 10.97 1.58
C GLY A 174 -6.85 9.68 1.04
N SER A 175 -6.76 9.44 -0.26
CA SER A 175 -7.43 8.36 -0.97
C SER A 175 -6.45 7.36 -1.55
N GLY A 176 -6.95 6.25 -2.08
CA GLY A 176 -6.18 5.21 -2.74
C GLY A 176 -6.51 5.07 -4.22
N SER A 177 -5.55 4.65 -5.02
CA SER A 177 -5.68 4.42 -6.47
C SER A 177 -5.37 2.98 -6.85
N GLY A 178 -5.95 2.50 -7.95
CA GLY A 178 -5.54 1.28 -8.60
C GLY A 178 -5.41 1.48 -10.11
N VAL A 179 -4.55 0.71 -10.74
CA VAL A 179 -4.28 0.78 -12.17
C VAL A 179 -3.92 -0.59 -12.71
N ASN A 180 -4.41 -0.92 -13.89
CA ASN A 180 -3.98 -2.07 -14.67
C ASN A 180 -2.91 -1.61 -15.66
N LEU A 181 -1.72 -2.23 -15.60
CA LEU A 181 -0.57 -1.89 -16.43
C LEU A 181 -0.45 -2.71 -17.71
N SER A 182 -1.41 -3.58 -18.01
CA SER A 182 -1.33 -4.53 -19.13
C SER A 182 -1.36 -3.87 -20.50
N LYS A 183 -1.73 -2.58 -20.59
CA LYS A 183 -1.61 -1.80 -21.83
C LYS A 183 -0.18 -1.33 -22.11
N ILE A 184 0.72 -1.33 -21.12
CA ILE A 184 2.12 -0.97 -21.30
C ILE A 184 2.84 -2.14 -21.94
N ARG A 185 3.51 -1.90 -23.07
CA ARG A 185 4.28 -2.95 -23.76
C ARG A 185 5.30 -3.61 -22.86
N SER A 186 5.54 -4.89 -23.08
CA SER A 186 6.44 -5.70 -22.29
C SER A 186 7.91 -5.35 -22.53
N SER A 187 8.77 -5.76 -21.60
CA SER A 187 10.23 -5.66 -21.71
C SER A 187 10.82 -6.50 -22.87
N TYR A 188 10.04 -7.40 -23.45
CA TYR A 188 10.42 -8.22 -24.63
C TYR A 188 10.14 -7.52 -25.96
N GLU A 189 9.35 -6.44 -25.97
CA GLU A 189 8.92 -5.75 -27.18
C GLU A 189 9.90 -4.64 -27.56
N LEU A 190 10.06 -4.43 -28.89
CA LEU A 190 11.03 -3.48 -29.43
C LEU A 190 10.47 -2.05 -29.47
N LEU A 191 11.35 -1.09 -29.28
CA LEU A 191 11.07 0.33 -29.49
C LEU A 191 11.32 0.73 -30.95
N ASN A 192 10.55 1.69 -31.46
CA ASN A 192 10.69 2.20 -32.84
C ASN A 192 12.08 2.73 -33.18
N GLY A 193 12.86 3.15 -32.19
CA GLY A 193 14.23 3.65 -32.33
C GLY A 193 15.33 2.60 -32.14
N GLY A 194 14.95 1.33 -31.96
CA GLY A 194 15.86 0.24 -31.59
C GLY A 194 16.00 0.07 -30.07
N GLY A 195 16.34 -1.15 -29.63
CA GLY A 195 16.35 -1.54 -28.23
C GLY A 195 15.01 -2.05 -27.73
N THR A 196 14.98 -2.61 -26.52
CA THR A 196 13.79 -3.16 -25.87
C THR A 196 13.12 -2.13 -24.95
N ALA A 197 11.80 -2.29 -24.73
CA ALA A 197 11.04 -1.48 -23.79
C ALA A 197 11.45 -1.77 -22.34
N SER A 198 11.11 -0.86 -21.42
CA SER A 198 11.41 -1.03 -19.99
C SER A 198 10.44 -1.98 -19.29
N GLY A 199 9.26 -2.20 -19.86
CA GLY A 199 8.19 -3.00 -19.28
C GLY A 199 7.44 -2.37 -18.09
N PRO A 200 6.24 -2.87 -17.75
CA PRO A 200 5.40 -2.31 -16.69
C PRO A 200 6.03 -2.39 -15.30
N VAL A 201 6.79 -3.45 -14.97
CA VAL A 201 7.41 -3.63 -13.65
C VAL A 201 8.45 -2.56 -13.36
N SER A 202 9.20 -2.11 -14.39
CA SER A 202 10.15 -1.00 -14.24
C SER A 202 9.45 0.32 -13.92
N PHE A 203 8.36 0.65 -14.61
CA PHE A 203 7.59 1.87 -14.34
C PHE A 203 6.86 1.80 -12.99
N MET A 204 6.37 0.63 -12.60
CA MET A 204 5.79 0.39 -11.28
C MET A 204 6.74 0.76 -10.14
N ARG A 205 8.05 0.54 -10.30
CA ARG A 205 9.08 0.91 -9.32
C ARG A 205 9.12 2.43 -9.07
N GLY A 206 9.06 3.23 -10.13
CA GLY A 206 9.01 4.69 -10.03
C GLY A 206 7.74 5.19 -9.33
N ALA A 207 6.59 4.60 -9.68
CA ALA A 207 5.31 4.93 -9.06
C ALA A 207 5.26 4.55 -7.57
N ASP A 208 5.86 3.41 -7.18
CA ASP A 208 5.92 2.97 -5.78
C ASP A 208 6.81 3.90 -4.93
N ALA A 209 7.98 4.29 -5.44
CA ALA A 209 8.87 5.24 -4.79
C ALA A 209 8.19 6.62 -4.61
N SER A 210 7.46 7.11 -5.62
CA SER A 210 6.67 8.33 -5.52
C SER A 210 5.60 8.23 -4.44
N ALA A 211 4.86 7.13 -4.39
CA ALA A 211 3.82 6.87 -3.39
C ALA A 211 4.39 6.89 -1.96
N GLY A 212 5.56 6.31 -1.73
CA GLY A 212 6.23 6.28 -0.43
C GLY A 212 6.61 7.65 0.11
N THR A 213 6.78 8.67 -0.76
CA THR A 213 7.17 10.02 -0.35
C THR A 213 5.99 10.91 0.04
N ILE A 214 4.76 10.55 -0.35
CA ILE A 214 3.57 11.41 -0.19
C ILE A 214 2.84 11.10 1.11
N LYS A 215 2.83 12.07 2.03
CA LYS A 215 2.04 12.00 3.27
C LYS A 215 0.64 12.57 3.03
N SER A 216 -0.37 11.73 3.21
CA SER A 216 -1.78 12.06 3.01
C SER A 216 -2.28 13.14 3.98
N GLY A 217 -2.91 14.19 3.44
CA GLY A 217 -3.63 15.20 4.22
C GLY A 217 -2.82 15.91 5.33
N GLY A 218 -1.48 15.90 5.25
CA GLY A 218 -0.60 16.43 6.29
C GLY A 218 -0.49 15.56 7.53
N LYS A 219 -1.12 14.37 7.55
CA LYS A 219 -1.09 13.38 8.65
C LYS A 219 -0.93 11.97 8.09
N THR A 220 -0.05 11.26 8.64
CA THR A 220 0.25 9.83 8.86
C THR A 220 -0.60 8.72 8.17
N ARG A 221 -1.16 8.88 6.97
CA ARG A 221 -1.67 7.77 6.20
C ARG A 221 -0.69 7.47 5.05
N ARG A 222 -0.21 6.21 4.96
CA ARG A 222 0.53 5.76 3.79
C ARG A 222 -0.36 5.79 2.56
N ALA A 223 0.22 6.08 1.40
CA ALA A 223 -0.44 5.88 0.12
C ALA A 223 -0.88 4.42 0.01
N ALA A 224 -2.11 4.21 -0.46
CA ALA A 224 -2.62 2.89 -0.76
C ALA A 224 -2.80 2.78 -2.27
N LYS A 225 -2.16 1.79 -2.89
CA LYS A 225 -2.29 1.56 -4.34
C LYS A 225 -2.49 0.09 -4.65
N MET A 226 -3.13 -0.18 -5.79
CA MET A 226 -3.22 -1.46 -6.43
C MET A 226 -2.53 -1.39 -7.79
N VAL A 227 -1.71 -2.39 -8.06
CA VAL A 227 -1.18 -2.61 -9.41
C VAL A 227 -1.65 -3.97 -9.90
N ILE A 228 -2.19 -3.98 -11.11
CA ILE A 228 -2.76 -5.16 -11.74
C ILE A 228 -1.99 -5.46 -13.02
N LEU A 229 -1.76 -6.74 -13.28
CA LEU A 229 -1.25 -7.22 -14.56
C LEU A 229 -2.03 -8.46 -15.00
N ASP A 230 -2.40 -8.49 -16.28
CA ASP A 230 -3.15 -9.61 -16.86
C ASP A 230 -2.24 -10.83 -17.04
N VAL A 231 -2.79 -12.02 -16.89
CA VAL A 231 -2.06 -13.28 -16.85
C VAL A 231 -1.43 -13.68 -18.19
N ASP A 232 -1.85 -13.07 -19.30
CA ASP A 232 -1.26 -13.30 -20.64
C ASP A 232 -0.20 -12.25 -21.03
N HIS A 233 0.08 -11.26 -20.14
CA HIS A 233 1.12 -10.28 -20.37
C HIS A 233 2.52 -10.92 -20.28
N PRO A 234 3.47 -10.63 -21.20
CA PRO A 234 4.79 -11.28 -21.20
C PRO A 234 5.63 -11.06 -19.93
N ASP A 235 5.45 -9.94 -19.22
CA ASP A 235 6.18 -9.64 -17.98
C ASP A 235 5.48 -10.16 -16.71
N VAL A 236 4.45 -11.01 -16.83
CA VAL A 236 3.66 -11.47 -15.68
C VAL A 236 4.50 -12.26 -14.67
N GLU A 237 5.47 -13.05 -15.11
CA GLU A 237 6.35 -13.78 -14.18
C GLU A 237 7.25 -12.83 -13.38
N GLU A 238 7.79 -11.77 -13.99
CA GLU A 238 8.54 -10.75 -13.26
C GLU A 238 7.66 -10.05 -12.25
N PHE A 239 6.43 -9.71 -12.61
CA PHE A 239 5.44 -9.10 -11.74
C PHE A 239 5.07 -9.97 -10.56
N ILE A 240 4.84 -11.27 -10.75
CA ILE A 240 4.54 -12.24 -9.68
C ILE A 240 5.65 -12.25 -8.64
N TRP A 241 6.92 -12.28 -9.07
CA TRP A 241 8.06 -12.43 -8.18
C TRP A 241 8.65 -11.13 -7.64
N CYS A 242 8.23 -9.96 -8.12
CA CYS A 242 8.86 -8.69 -7.77
C CYS A 242 8.86 -8.42 -6.25
N LYS A 243 7.72 -8.64 -5.56
CA LYS A 243 7.61 -8.41 -4.11
C LYS A 243 8.25 -9.52 -3.28
N ALA A 244 8.14 -10.77 -3.67
CA ALA A 244 8.80 -11.88 -2.97
C ALA A 244 10.33 -11.71 -2.94
N LYS A 245 10.93 -11.23 -4.05
CA LYS A 245 12.36 -10.89 -4.08
C LYS A 245 12.73 -9.79 -3.10
N GLU A 246 11.90 -8.75 -2.97
CA GLU A 246 12.14 -7.64 -2.05
C GLU A 246 11.93 -8.07 -0.59
N GLU A 247 10.94 -8.92 -0.31
CA GLU A 247 10.71 -9.46 1.03
C GLU A 247 11.89 -10.33 1.51
N ARG A 248 12.48 -11.13 0.61
CA ARG A 248 13.72 -11.85 0.92
C ARG A 248 14.87 -10.91 1.28
N LYS A 249 15.01 -9.77 0.59
CA LYS A 249 15.99 -8.73 0.95
C LYS A 249 15.68 -8.11 2.32
N ALA A 250 14.41 -7.80 2.60
CA ALA A 250 13.98 -7.23 3.87
C ALA A 250 14.35 -8.14 5.05
N ARG A 251 14.18 -9.47 4.90
CA ARG A 251 14.57 -10.45 5.92
C ARG A 251 16.08 -10.43 6.18
N VAL A 252 16.89 -10.46 5.13
CA VAL A 252 18.35 -10.40 5.25
C VAL A 252 18.81 -9.10 5.90
N LEU A 253 18.22 -7.95 5.54
CA LEU A 253 18.55 -6.66 6.13
C LEU A 253 18.14 -6.60 7.61
N ARG A 254 16.96 -7.09 7.98
CA ARG A 254 16.52 -7.21 9.38
C ARG A 254 17.50 -8.07 10.19
N ASP A 255 17.89 -9.23 9.66
CA ASP A 255 18.81 -10.15 10.32
C ASP A 255 20.22 -9.54 10.46
N ALA A 256 20.58 -8.59 9.58
CA ALA A 256 21.78 -7.76 9.66
C ALA A 256 21.63 -6.56 10.62
N GLY A 257 20.46 -6.36 11.25
CA GLY A 257 20.23 -5.32 12.26
C GLY A 257 19.66 -4.01 11.75
N PHE A 258 19.18 -3.94 10.49
CA PHE A 258 18.48 -2.78 9.97
C PHE A 258 17.05 -2.73 10.49
N ASP A 259 16.53 -1.53 10.72
CA ASP A 259 15.15 -1.31 11.16
C ASP A 259 14.17 -1.46 9.97
N MET A 260 13.70 -2.70 9.78
CA MET A 260 12.78 -3.07 8.72
C MET A 260 11.30 -3.12 9.16
N ASP A 261 10.97 -2.58 10.35
CA ASP A 261 9.58 -2.39 10.79
C ASP A 261 8.81 -1.50 9.78
N LEU A 262 7.48 -1.58 9.80
CA LEU A 262 6.59 -0.86 8.87
C LEU A 262 6.92 0.65 8.74
N ASP A 263 7.30 1.31 9.84
CA ASP A 263 7.74 2.71 9.90
C ASP A 263 9.23 2.83 10.24
N GLY A 264 9.98 1.76 10.06
CA GLY A 264 11.41 1.68 10.34
C GLY A 264 12.23 2.64 9.48
N SER A 265 13.32 3.15 10.06
CA SER A 265 14.18 4.14 9.40
C SER A 265 14.81 3.64 8.10
N ASP A 266 14.93 2.32 7.93
CA ASP A 266 15.61 1.68 6.80
C ASP A 266 14.64 1.02 5.80
N SER A 267 13.34 0.97 6.15
CA SER A 267 12.30 0.29 5.35
C SER A 267 12.11 0.88 3.95
N PHE A 268 12.50 2.14 3.72
CA PHE A 268 12.42 2.82 2.41
C PHE A 268 13.33 2.19 1.35
N SER A 269 14.33 1.41 1.73
CA SER A 269 15.26 0.73 0.81
C SER A 269 14.63 -0.46 0.07
N ILE A 270 13.49 -0.97 0.57
CA ILE A 270 12.74 -2.08 -0.03
C ILE A 270 11.67 -1.53 -0.98
N GLN A 271 11.67 -2.05 -2.21
CA GLN A 271 10.77 -1.60 -3.27
C GLN A 271 9.40 -2.28 -3.20
N TYR A 272 8.41 -1.70 -3.89
CA TYR A 272 7.04 -2.24 -4.04
C TYR A 272 6.25 -2.41 -2.74
N GLN A 273 6.63 -1.72 -1.65
CA GLN A 273 5.97 -1.86 -0.35
C GLN A 273 4.69 -1.02 -0.21
N ASN A 274 4.48 -0.04 -1.10
CA ASN A 274 3.32 0.85 -1.07
C ASN A 274 2.16 0.36 -1.95
N ALA A 275 2.36 -0.73 -2.70
CA ALA A 275 1.37 -1.31 -3.60
C ALA A 275 0.91 -2.69 -3.14
N ASN A 276 -0.38 -2.99 -3.29
CA ASN A 276 -0.90 -4.34 -3.39
C ASN A 276 -0.80 -4.75 -4.87
N ASN A 277 -0.37 -5.97 -5.14
CA ASN A 277 -0.28 -6.51 -6.49
C ASN A 277 -1.37 -7.57 -6.70
N SER A 278 -2.00 -7.56 -7.87
CA SER A 278 -2.94 -8.63 -8.26
C SER A 278 -2.69 -9.08 -9.69
N VAL A 279 -2.70 -10.39 -9.90
CA VAL A 279 -2.76 -10.96 -11.25
C VAL A 279 -4.22 -11.09 -11.64
N ARG A 280 -4.56 -10.59 -12.83
CA ARG A 280 -5.91 -10.69 -13.37
C ARG A 280 -6.01 -11.90 -14.29
N ILE A 281 -6.90 -12.83 -13.95
CA ILE A 281 -7.02 -14.13 -14.61
C ILE A 281 -8.42 -14.31 -15.22
N SER A 282 -8.48 -14.97 -16.36
CA SER A 282 -9.74 -15.31 -17.04
C SER A 282 -10.15 -16.75 -16.80
N ASP A 283 -11.41 -17.08 -17.09
CA ASP A 283 -11.88 -18.46 -17.07
C ASP A 283 -11.12 -19.35 -18.08
N GLU A 284 -10.68 -18.78 -19.22
CA GLU A 284 -9.85 -19.50 -20.18
C GLU A 284 -8.53 -19.96 -19.56
N PHE A 285 -7.87 -19.09 -18.78
CA PHE A 285 -6.66 -19.45 -18.05
C PHE A 285 -6.94 -20.55 -17.01
N MET A 286 -8.03 -20.40 -16.23
CA MET A 286 -8.40 -21.41 -15.22
C MET A 286 -8.71 -22.78 -15.86
N HIS A 287 -9.41 -22.79 -16.98
CA HIS A 287 -9.63 -24.03 -17.74
C HIS A 287 -8.32 -24.63 -18.25
N ALA A 288 -7.35 -23.80 -18.67
CA ALA A 288 -6.02 -24.27 -19.05
C ALA A 288 -5.25 -24.86 -17.86
N VAL A 289 -5.38 -24.27 -16.68
CA VAL A 289 -4.80 -24.81 -15.42
C VAL A 289 -5.39 -26.17 -15.08
N VAL A 290 -6.72 -26.30 -15.09
CA VAL A 290 -7.42 -27.55 -14.74
C VAL A 290 -7.10 -28.66 -15.74
N SER A 291 -7.05 -28.35 -17.04
CA SER A 291 -6.75 -29.32 -18.11
C SER A 291 -5.26 -29.54 -18.34
N ASP A 292 -4.39 -28.88 -17.57
CA ASP A 292 -2.93 -28.89 -17.74
C ASP A 292 -2.50 -28.56 -19.18
N ALA A 293 -3.09 -27.52 -19.74
CA ALA A 293 -2.82 -27.04 -21.10
C ALA A 293 -1.72 -25.96 -21.13
N ASP A 294 -1.31 -25.63 -22.36
CA ASP A 294 -0.37 -24.55 -22.61
C ASP A 294 -1.08 -23.18 -22.52
N TRP A 295 -0.34 -22.15 -22.05
CA TRP A 295 -0.77 -20.76 -21.97
C TRP A 295 0.20 -19.86 -22.73
N ALA A 296 -0.32 -18.99 -23.59
CA ALA A 296 0.48 -18.12 -24.43
C ALA A 296 0.53 -16.70 -23.83
N TYR A 297 1.74 -16.15 -23.69
CA TYR A 297 1.95 -14.73 -23.45
C TYR A 297 1.89 -13.98 -24.77
N LYS A 298 1.17 -12.85 -24.78
CA LYS A 298 0.88 -12.07 -25.99
C LYS A 298 1.53 -10.69 -25.93
N ALA A 299 2.22 -10.30 -27.00
CA ALA A 299 2.72 -8.96 -27.17
C ALA A 299 1.57 -7.94 -27.12
N VAL A 300 1.80 -6.80 -26.45
CA VAL A 300 0.78 -5.78 -26.28
C VAL A 300 0.49 -5.03 -27.59
N ILE A 301 1.51 -4.85 -28.44
CA ILE A 301 1.40 -4.04 -29.66
C ILE A 301 0.57 -4.75 -30.73
N ASP A 302 0.79 -6.04 -30.96
CA ASP A 302 0.23 -6.76 -32.10
C ASP A 302 -0.47 -8.08 -31.75
N GLY A 303 -0.50 -8.46 -30.47
CA GLY A 303 -1.11 -9.70 -29.99
C GLY A 303 -0.36 -10.99 -30.39
N SER A 304 0.84 -10.87 -30.95
CA SER A 304 1.65 -12.04 -31.32
C SER A 304 2.11 -12.81 -30.08
N VAL A 305 2.25 -14.15 -30.24
CA VAL A 305 2.71 -14.99 -29.15
C VAL A 305 4.21 -14.78 -28.92
N VAL A 306 4.57 -14.25 -27.75
CA VAL A 306 5.97 -14.02 -27.33
C VAL A 306 6.58 -15.32 -26.80
N ARG A 307 5.84 -16.03 -25.95
CA ARG A 307 6.26 -17.28 -25.32
C ARG A 307 5.04 -18.11 -24.89
N THR A 308 5.20 -19.40 -24.86
CA THR A 308 4.19 -20.34 -24.34
C THR A 308 4.75 -21.06 -23.11
N VAL A 309 3.93 -21.21 -22.09
CA VAL A 309 4.26 -21.89 -20.82
C VAL A 309 3.14 -22.87 -20.44
N ARG A 310 3.40 -23.79 -19.53
CA ARG A 310 2.33 -24.59 -18.93
C ARG A 310 1.49 -23.73 -17.98
N ALA A 311 0.19 -23.71 -18.17
CA ALA A 311 -0.70 -22.91 -17.31
C ALA A 311 -0.58 -23.28 -15.82
N ARG A 312 -0.42 -24.59 -15.54
CA ARG A 312 -0.25 -25.10 -14.17
C ARG A 312 1.07 -24.65 -13.52
N ASP A 313 2.15 -24.51 -14.30
CA ASP A 313 3.43 -24.00 -13.78
C ASP A 313 3.32 -22.51 -13.39
N LEU A 314 2.62 -21.72 -14.21
CA LEU A 314 2.36 -20.31 -13.89
C LEU A 314 1.45 -20.18 -12.66
N TRP A 315 0.41 -21.01 -12.56
CA TRP A 315 -0.47 -21.08 -11.40
C TRP A 315 0.32 -21.37 -10.11
N ARG A 316 1.22 -22.35 -10.16
CA ARG A 316 2.12 -22.70 -9.06
C ARG A 316 3.03 -21.54 -8.66
N GLN A 317 3.54 -20.76 -9.63
CA GLN A 317 4.35 -19.57 -9.34
C GLN A 317 3.54 -18.50 -8.60
N ILE A 318 2.30 -18.25 -9.02
CA ILE A 318 1.39 -17.32 -8.34
C ILE A 318 1.19 -17.76 -6.88
N ALA A 319 0.80 -19.02 -6.66
CA ALA A 319 0.56 -19.56 -5.32
C ALA A 319 1.82 -19.50 -4.45
N THR A 320 3.00 -19.82 -5.01
CA THR A 320 4.27 -19.78 -4.28
C THR A 320 4.65 -18.36 -3.86
N ALA A 321 4.51 -17.37 -4.75
CA ALA A 321 4.79 -15.98 -4.42
C ALA A 321 3.82 -15.46 -3.33
N SER A 322 2.52 -15.77 -3.45
CA SER A 322 1.51 -15.44 -2.43
C SER A 322 1.81 -16.08 -1.08
N TRP A 323 2.28 -17.32 -1.07
CA TRP A 323 2.72 -18.03 0.13
C TRP A 323 3.93 -17.36 0.80
N GLU A 324 4.91 -16.87 -0.01
CA GLU A 324 6.13 -16.24 0.50
C GLU A 324 5.91 -14.83 1.09
N CYS A 325 5.03 -14.02 0.48
CA CYS A 325 4.92 -12.60 0.84
C CYS A 325 3.49 -12.03 0.77
N ALA A 326 2.44 -12.85 0.73
CA ALA A 326 1.04 -12.43 0.62
C ALA A 326 0.68 -11.62 -0.65
N ASP A 327 1.54 -11.62 -1.64
CA ASP A 327 1.36 -10.98 -2.95
C ASP A 327 1.91 -11.89 -4.07
N PRO A 328 1.27 -11.94 -5.23
CA PRO A 328 0.07 -11.20 -5.63
C PRO A 328 -1.23 -11.85 -5.15
N GLY A 329 -2.28 -11.03 -5.00
CA GLY A 329 -3.66 -11.50 -4.97
C GLY A 329 -4.17 -11.85 -6.37
N LEU A 330 -5.43 -12.30 -6.46
CA LEU A 330 -6.08 -12.62 -7.74
C LEU A 330 -7.31 -11.77 -7.97
N GLN A 331 -7.57 -11.44 -9.24
CA GLN A 331 -8.82 -10.86 -9.73
C GLN A 331 -9.36 -11.70 -10.88
N PHE A 332 -10.62 -12.14 -10.76
CA PHE A 332 -11.27 -13.05 -11.70
C PHE A 332 -12.01 -12.25 -12.78
N ASP A 333 -11.33 -11.99 -13.86
CA ASP A 333 -11.74 -11.09 -14.94
C ASP A 333 -13.11 -11.41 -15.54
N THR A 334 -13.36 -12.69 -15.83
CA THR A 334 -14.64 -13.13 -16.45
C THR A 334 -15.81 -12.88 -15.50
N THR A 335 -15.66 -13.22 -14.21
CA THR A 335 -16.68 -12.97 -13.19
C THR A 335 -16.93 -11.47 -13.01
N ILE A 336 -15.87 -10.66 -12.93
CA ILE A 336 -15.98 -9.20 -12.80
C ILE A 336 -16.82 -8.62 -13.94
N ASN A 337 -16.50 -8.97 -15.19
CA ASN A 337 -17.17 -8.43 -16.38
C ASN A 337 -18.55 -9.04 -16.64
N LYS A 338 -18.85 -10.23 -16.10
CA LYS A 338 -20.21 -10.81 -16.09
C LYS A 338 -21.20 -9.96 -15.30
N TRP A 339 -20.79 -9.34 -14.19
CA TRP A 339 -21.59 -8.48 -13.34
C TRP A 339 -21.46 -6.98 -13.68
N HIS A 340 -20.94 -6.66 -14.87
CA HIS A 340 -20.70 -5.28 -15.27
C HIS A 340 -21.95 -4.58 -15.80
N THR A 341 -22.35 -3.51 -15.15
CA THR A 341 -23.58 -2.75 -15.45
C THR A 341 -23.43 -1.75 -16.61
N ALA A 342 -22.19 -1.35 -16.94
CA ALA A 342 -21.90 -0.35 -17.97
C ALA A 342 -21.08 -0.95 -19.14
N HIS A 343 -21.38 -2.18 -19.53
CA HIS A 343 -20.61 -2.98 -20.49
C HIS A 343 -20.51 -2.36 -21.89
N ALA A 344 -21.56 -1.65 -22.35
CA ALA A 344 -21.54 -0.99 -23.66
C ALA A 344 -20.60 0.22 -23.70
N THR A 345 -20.26 0.80 -22.55
CA THR A 345 -19.30 1.93 -22.46
C THR A 345 -17.86 1.47 -22.47
N GLY A 346 -17.56 0.37 -21.82
CA GLY A 346 -16.19 -0.15 -21.73
C GLY A 346 -16.12 -1.37 -20.83
N ARG A 347 -14.90 -1.90 -20.70
CA ARG A 347 -14.58 -3.05 -19.87
C ARG A 347 -14.10 -2.60 -18.49
N ILE A 348 -14.36 -3.37 -17.46
CA ILE A 348 -13.68 -3.21 -16.17
C ILE A 348 -12.29 -3.83 -16.25
N ASN A 349 -11.24 -3.01 -16.20
CA ASN A 349 -9.85 -3.44 -16.28
C ASN A 349 -9.15 -3.42 -14.92
N GLY A 350 -9.57 -2.56 -14.01
CA GLY A 350 -8.90 -2.27 -12.75
C GLY A 350 -9.81 -2.33 -11.53
N SER A 351 -9.20 -2.13 -10.38
CA SER A 351 -9.86 -1.98 -9.09
C SER A 351 -9.15 -0.93 -8.23
N ASN A 352 -9.77 -0.52 -7.12
CA ASN A 352 -9.09 0.24 -6.06
C ASN A 352 -8.08 -0.62 -5.28
N PRO A 353 -7.34 -0.05 -4.31
CA PRO A 353 -6.28 -0.76 -3.57
C PRO A 353 -6.69 -2.03 -2.85
N CYS A 354 -7.93 -2.12 -2.39
CA CYS A 354 -8.43 -3.25 -1.61
C CYS A 354 -9.35 -4.18 -2.40
N SER A 355 -9.48 -3.96 -3.72
CA SER A 355 -10.25 -4.76 -4.68
C SER A 355 -11.76 -4.84 -4.46
N GLU A 356 -12.35 -3.98 -3.62
CA GLU A 356 -13.81 -3.94 -3.46
C GLU A 356 -14.51 -3.08 -4.49
N TYR A 357 -13.87 -2.04 -5.00
CA TYR A 357 -14.41 -1.16 -6.03
C TYR A 357 -13.89 -1.56 -7.41
N MET A 358 -14.78 -1.99 -8.28
CA MET A 358 -14.51 -2.44 -9.64
C MET A 358 -15.52 -1.82 -10.60
N HIS A 359 -15.07 -0.90 -11.44
CA HIS A 359 -15.86 -0.20 -12.44
C HIS A 359 -14.95 0.27 -13.59
N LEU A 360 -15.47 1.12 -14.48
CA LEU A 360 -14.70 1.70 -15.58
C LEU A 360 -13.46 2.41 -15.07
N ASP A 361 -12.42 2.42 -15.91
CA ASP A 361 -11.21 3.22 -15.67
C ASP A 361 -11.55 4.71 -15.54
N ASP A 362 -10.66 5.48 -14.90
CA ASP A 362 -10.81 6.91 -14.67
C ASP A 362 -12.08 7.27 -13.92
N SER A 363 -12.34 6.54 -12.86
CA SER A 363 -13.52 6.69 -12.02
C SER A 363 -13.20 6.69 -10.54
N ALA A 364 -14.15 7.14 -9.74
CA ALA A 364 -14.04 7.20 -8.30
C ALA A 364 -15.31 6.71 -7.61
N CYS A 365 -15.16 6.21 -6.39
CA CYS A 365 -16.25 5.75 -5.56
C CYS A 365 -16.17 6.38 -4.17
N ASN A 366 -17.26 6.97 -3.69
CA ASN A 366 -17.38 7.29 -2.29
C ASN A 366 -18.05 6.14 -1.54
N LEU A 367 -17.61 5.90 -0.30
CA LEU A 367 -18.01 4.74 0.48
C LEU A 367 -18.74 5.16 1.75
N ALA A 368 -19.66 4.31 2.19
CA ALA A 368 -20.25 4.35 3.53
C ALA A 368 -20.39 2.94 4.07
N SER A 369 -20.28 2.77 5.39
CA SER A 369 -20.43 1.46 6.04
C SER A 369 -21.40 1.55 7.20
N ILE A 370 -22.30 0.58 7.29
CA ILE A 370 -23.35 0.44 8.30
C ILE A 370 -22.84 -0.49 9.38
N ASN A 371 -23.00 -0.14 10.64
CA ASN A 371 -22.64 -0.98 11.79
C ASN A 371 -23.79 -1.95 12.10
N LEU A 372 -23.68 -3.19 11.64
CA LEU A 372 -24.75 -4.19 11.74
C LEU A 372 -25.20 -4.46 13.17
N LEU A 373 -24.31 -4.39 14.15
CA LEU A 373 -24.62 -4.69 15.54
C LEU A 373 -25.58 -3.67 16.17
N LYS A 374 -25.75 -2.48 15.59
CA LYS A 374 -26.67 -1.44 16.05
C LYS A 374 -28.16 -1.71 15.73
N TYR A 375 -28.45 -2.80 15.02
CA TYR A 375 -29.81 -3.24 14.65
C TYR A 375 -30.22 -4.52 15.38
N LEU A 376 -29.37 -5.04 16.28
CA LEU A 376 -29.69 -6.12 17.20
C LEU A 376 -29.88 -5.53 18.60
N ASP A 377 -30.97 -5.89 19.30
CA ASP A 377 -31.15 -5.56 20.70
C ASP A 377 -30.16 -6.38 21.55
N LEU A 378 -29.09 -5.72 21.99
CA LEU A 378 -28.01 -6.36 22.76
C LEU A 378 -28.38 -6.58 24.24
N ASP A 379 -29.38 -5.88 24.76
CA ASP A 379 -29.84 -5.99 26.14
C ASP A 379 -30.87 -7.10 26.32
N SER A 380 -31.62 -7.42 25.27
CA SER A 380 -32.62 -8.49 25.24
C SER A 380 -31.98 -9.83 24.85
N VAL A 381 -31.67 -10.66 25.80
CA VAL A 381 -31.13 -12.00 25.55
C VAL A 381 -32.29 -12.98 25.30
N GLY A 382 -32.33 -13.54 24.09
CA GLY A 382 -33.37 -14.47 23.66
C GLY A 382 -34.39 -13.89 22.68
N ASP A 383 -34.46 -12.57 22.55
CA ASP A 383 -35.10 -11.92 21.44
C ASP A 383 -34.02 -11.47 20.45
N ASP A 384 -33.74 -12.31 19.47
CA ASP A 384 -32.73 -12.07 18.42
C ASP A 384 -33.32 -11.31 17.24
N SER A 385 -34.32 -10.46 17.48
CA SER A 385 -34.95 -9.65 16.47
C SER A 385 -33.94 -8.64 15.91
N PHE A 386 -33.72 -8.71 14.62
CA PHE A 386 -32.96 -7.71 13.88
C PHE A 386 -33.94 -6.63 13.39
N ASP A 387 -33.66 -5.39 13.68
CA ASP A 387 -34.50 -4.27 13.26
C ASP A 387 -34.33 -3.96 11.77
N VAL A 388 -35.11 -4.69 10.96
CA VAL A 388 -35.09 -4.62 9.50
C VAL A 388 -35.45 -3.24 9.00
N ASP A 389 -36.46 -2.59 9.59
CA ASP A 389 -36.95 -1.27 9.17
C ASP A 389 -35.90 -0.18 9.44
N ALA A 390 -35.28 -0.19 10.62
CA ALA A 390 -34.20 0.73 10.95
C ALA A 390 -32.98 0.52 10.05
N TYR A 391 -32.66 -0.73 9.70
CA TYR A 391 -31.57 -1.05 8.77
C TYR A 391 -31.85 -0.51 7.36
N MET A 392 -33.03 -0.77 6.80
CA MET A 392 -33.47 -0.25 5.51
C MET A 392 -33.45 1.28 5.46
N HIS A 393 -33.97 1.92 6.51
CA HIS A 393 -33.98 3.38 6.58
C HIS A 393 -32.55 3.96 6.63
N THR A 394 -31.63 3.32 7.34
CA THR A 394 -30.21 3.74 7.33
C THR A 394 -29.57 3.58 5.96
N VAL A 395 -29.86 2.47 5.25
CA VAL A 395 -29.41 2.30 3.86
C VAL A 395 -29.91 3.45 2.99
N GLU A 396 -31.22 3.78 3.06
CA GLU A 396 -31.85 4.84 2.28
C GLU A 396 -31.19 6.21 2.51
N VAL A 397 -31.04 6.63 3.76
CA VAL A 397 -30.48 7.94 4.11
C VAL A 397 -29.01 8.05 3.72
N MET A 398 -28.21 7.03 4.06
CA MET A 398 -26.78 7.02 3.73
C MET A 398 -26.55 6.96 2.22
N PHE A 399 -27.30 6.16 1.50
CA PHE A 399 -27.19 6.04 0.05
C PHE A 399 -27.58 7.35 -0.65
N THR A 400 -28.64 8.00 -0.20
CA THR A 400 -29.06 9.34 -0.69
C THR A 400 -27.96 10.37 -0.42
N ALA A 401 -27.34 10.34 0.75
CA ALA A 401 -26.21 11.23 1.08
C ALA A 401 -25.01 11.00 0.13
N GLN A 402 -24.67 9.74 -0.16
CA GLN A 402 -23.63 9.40 -1.12
C GLN A 402 -23.95 9.86 -2.54
N GLU A 403 -25.22 9.74 -2.96
CA GLU A 403 -25.70 10.20 -4.28
C GLU A 403 -25.55 11.73 -4.41
N ILE A 404 -25.88 12.49 -3.37
CA ILE A 404 -25.68 13.94 -3.35
C ILE A 404 -24.19 14.28 -3.45
N LEU A 405 -23.35 13.59 -2.67
CA LEU A 405 -21.89 13.78 -2.66
C LEU A 405 -21.27 13.58 -4.05
N VAL A 406 -21.61 12.51 -4.78
CA VAL A 406 -20.99 12.20 -6.08
C VAL A 406 -21.25 13.29 -7.12
N GLY A 407 -22.38 14.00 -7.01
CA GLY A 407 -22.74 15.08 -7.91
C GLY A 407 -22.02 16.41 -7.65
N ARG A 408 -21.57 16.65 -6.41
CA ARG A 408 -21.06 17.94 -5.95
C ARG A 408 -19.61 17.92 -5.50
N ALA A 409 -19.05 16.74 -5.25
CA ALA A 409 -17.65 16.58 -4.82
C ALA A 409 -16.66 17.03 -5.89
N ASP A 410 -15.49 17.45 -5.42
CA ASP A 410 -14.33 17.70 -6.27
C ASP A 410 -13.62 16.39 -6.60
N TYR A 411 -12.98 16.35 -7.75
CA TYR A 411 -12.20 15.21 -8.22
C TYR A 411 -10.79 15.64 -8.61
N PRO A 412 -9.78 14.74 -8.50
CA PRO A 412 -8.38 15.06 -8.78
C PRO A 412 -8.11 15.54 -10.22
N THR A 413 -8.88 15.02 -11.17
CA THR A 413 -8.81 15.40 -12.60
C THR A 413 -10.21 15.50 -13.19
N GLU A 414 -10.34 16.28 -14.27
CA GLU A 414 -11.60 16.45 -14.99
C GLU A 414 -12.13 15.11 -15.53
N ARG A 415 -11.24 14.28 -16.09
CA ARG A 415 -11.56 12.95 -16.62
C ARG A 415 -12.23 12.04 -15.58
N ILE A 416 -11.65 11.97 -14.38
CA ILE A 416 -12.24 11.21 -13.26
C ILE A 416 -13.57 11.80 -12.83
N GLY A 417 -13.66 13.14 -12.78
CA GLY A 417 -14.88 13.84 -12.42
C GLY A 417 -16.02 13.60 -13.43
N ASP A 418 -15.73 13.64 -14.71
CA ASP A 418 -16.71 13.40 -15.77
C ASP A 418 -17.23 11.96 -15.75
N THR A 419 -16.35 10.97 -15.66
CA THR A 419 -16.76 9.56 -15.55
C THR A 419 -17.58 9.32 -14.28
N SER A 420 -17.14 9.85 -13.14
CA SER A 420 -17.84 9.67 -11.86
C SER A 420 -19.21 10.33 -11.84
N ARG A 421 -19.36 11.53 -12.41
CA ARG A 421 -20.66 12.22 -12.53
C ARG A 421 -21.56 11.57 -13.56
N LYS A 422 -20.99 11.01 -14.65
CA LYS A 422 -21.75 10.31 -15.71
C LYS A 422 -22.36 9.00 -15.24
N PHE A 423 -21.60 8.21 -14.46
CA PHE A 423 -21.99 6.85 -14.04
C PHE A 423 -22.41 6.77 -12.56
N ARG A 424 -22.04 7.72 -11.72
CA ARG A 424 -22.50 7.90 -10.33
C ARG A 424 -22.31 6.64 -9.47
N GLN A 425 -21.09 6.08 -9.48
CA GLN A 425 -20.75 4.88 -8.74
C GLN A 425 -20.71 5.17 -7.25
N LEU A 426 -21.40 4.34 -6.48
CA LEU A 426 -21.44 4.39 -5.03
C LEU A 426 -21.01 3.06 -4.43
N GLY A 427 -20.58 3.08 -3.17
CA GLY A 427 -20.18 1.90 -2.44
C GLY A 427 -20.72 1.89 -1.01
N ILE A 428 -22.02 1.57 -0.85
CA ILE A 428 -22.55 1.28 0.47
C ILE A 428 -22.15 -0.14 0.88
N GLY A 429 -21.76 -0.31 2.14
CA GLY A 429 -21.38 -1.58 2.71
C GLY A 429 -21.74 -1.64 4.19
N TYR A 430 -21.22 -2.65 4.86
CA TYR A 430 -21.41 -2.80 6.31
C TYR A 430 -20.10 -3.18 7.01
N ALA A 431 -20.12 -3.10 8.34
CA ALA A 431 -19.10 -3.60 9.25
C ALA A 431 -19.76 -4.39 10.39
N ASN A 432 -18.95 -5.07 11.17
CA ASN A 432 -19.42 -5.82 12.35
C ASN A 432 -20.21 -7.10 12.05
N LEU A 433 -20.04 -7.71 10.87
CA LEU A 433 -20.69 -8.98 10.57
C LEU A 433 -20.23 -10.09 11.53
N GLY A 434 -18.91 -10.23 11.74
CA GLY A 434 -18.36 -11.23 12.65
C GLY A 434 -18.86 -11.07 14.07
N ALA A 435 -18.97 -9.83 14.55
CA ALA A 435 -19.51 -9.54 15.87
C ALA A 435 -21.03 -9.82 15.95
N LEU A 436 -21.79 -9.50 14.91
CA LEU A 436 -23.23 -9.83 14.85
C LEU A 436 -23.46 -11.34 14.94
N LEU A 437 -22.73 -12.13 14.15
CA LEU A 437 -22.85 -13.59 14.17
C LEU A 437 -22.48 -14.16 15.55
N MET A 438 -21.40 -13.68 16.15
CA MET A 438 -21.00 -14.03 17.50
C MET A 438 -22.08 -13.68 18.53
N ALA A 439 -22.67 -12.47 18.46
CA ALA A 439 -23.74 -12.03 19.35
C ALA A 439 -25.01 -12.91 19.26
N LEU A 440 -25.27 -13.46 18.07
CA LEU A 440 -26.35 -14.43 17.81
C LEU A 440 -26.00 -15.87 18.24
N GLY A 441 -24.77 -16.13 18.68
CA GLY A 441 -24.29 -17.45 19.03
C GLY A 441 -24.03 -18.34 17.80
N LEU A 442 -23.77 -17.75 16.63
CA LEU A 442 -23.56 -18.46 15.37
C LEU A 442 -22.05 -18.47 15.02
N PRO A 443 -21.49 -19.64 14.68
CA PRO A 443 -20.14 -19.69 14.14
C PRO A 443 -20.05 -18.95 12.81
N TYR A 444 -18.97 -18.20 12.59
CA TYR A 444 -18.73 -17.50 11.33
C TYR A 444 -18.69 -18.49 10.15
N ASP A 445 -18.05 -19.63 10.32
CA ASP A 445 -18.02 -20.70 9.33
C ASP A 445 -19.16 -21.71 9.58
N SER A 446 -20.38 -21.27 9.41
CA SER A 446 -21.57 -22.14 9.45
C SER A 446 -22.51 -21.81 8.28
N VAL A 447 -23.42 -22.73 7.97
CA VAL A 447 -24.47 -22.48 6.94
C VAL A 447 -25.36 -21.32 7.38
N GLU A 448 -25.71 -21.26 8.65
CA GLU A 448 -26.53 -20.22 9.26
C GLU A 448 -25.84 -18.85 9.20
N GLY A 449 -24.56 -18.80 9.56
CA GLY A 449 -23.78 -17.56 9.50
C GLY A 449 -23.67 -17.01 8.08
N ARG A 450 -23.47 -17.89 7.09
CA ARG A 450 -23.45 -17.51 5.67
C ARG A 450 -24.82 -17.06 5.16
N ALA A 451 -25.90 -17.70 5.61
CA ALA A 451 -27.27 -17.32 5.24
C ALA A 451 -27.61 -15.90 5.76
N TRP A 452 -27.22 -15.58 7.00
CA TRP A 452 -27.35 -14.24 7.57
C TRP A 452 -26.56 -13.20 6.74
N ALA A 453 -25.31 -13.48 6.42
CA ALA A 453 -24.49 -12.57 5.61
C ALA A 453 -25.08 -12.33 4.22
N ALA A 454 -25.54 -13.39 3.56
CA ALA A 454 -26.19 -13.31 2.25
C ALA A 454 -27.49 -12.48 2.32
N SER A 455 -28.35 -12.72 3.31
CA SER A 455 -29.63 -12.01 3.46
C SER A 455 -29.44 -10.53 3.78
N LEU A 456 -28.51 -10.19 4.68
CA LEU A 456 -28.17 -8.78 4.98
C LEU A 456 -27.59 -8.05 3.78
N THR A 457 -26.71 -8.71 3.01
CA THR A 457 -26.11 -8.13 1.80
C THR A 457 -27.14 -7.95 0.70
N SER A 458 -28.05 -8.93 0.54
CA SER A 458 -29.18 -8.91 -0.39
C SER A 458 -30.11 -7.75 -0.11
N LEU A 459 -30.55 -7.59 1.14
CA LEU A 459 -31.43 -6.49 1.55
C LEU A 459 -30.76 -5.13 1.35
N MET A 460 -29.48 -4.97 1.80
CA MET A 460 -28.76 -3.71 1.66
C MET A 460 -28.68 -3.24 0.21
N THR A 461 -28.22 -4.12 -0.67
CA THR A 461 -28.02 -3.74 -2.08
C THR A 461 -29.34 -3.60 -2.84
N GLY A 462 -30.30 -4.51 -2.58
CA GLY A 462 -31.63 -4.43 -3.16
C GLY A 462 -32.33 -3.12 -2.79
N HIS A 463 -32.29 -2.73 -1.52
CA HIS A 463 -32.88 -1.47 -1.05
C HIS A 463 -32.12 -0.22 -1.54
N ALA A 464 -30.79 -0.31 -1.66
CA ALA A 464 -29.98 0.76 -2.28
C ALA A 464 -30.37 0.97 -3.75
N TYR A 465 -30.56 -0.09 -4.54
CA TYR A 465 -31.01 0.04 -5.92
C TYR A 465 -32.47 0.47 -6.06
N ALA A 466 -33.36 0.01 -5.16
CA ALA A 466 -34.73 0.53 -5.10
C ALA A 466 -34.74 2.06 -4.81
N THR A 467 -33.88 2.52 -3.90
CA THR A 467 -33.65 3.95 -3.62
C THR A 467 -33.06 4.67 -4.82
N SER A 468 -32.12 4.04 -5.55
CA SER A 468 -31.55 4.58 -6.79
C SER A 468 -32.59 4.78 -7.89
N ALA A 469 -33.48 3.81 -8.10
CA ALA A 469 -34.57 3.89 -9.06
C ALA A 469 -35.58 4.97 -8.65
N ARG A 470 -35.97 5.03 -7.38
CA ARG A 470 -36.83 6.09 -6.84
C ARG A 470 -36.17 7.48 -6.98
N THR A 471 -34.87 7.60 -6.78
CA THR A 471 -34.13 8.84 -7.02
C THR A 471 -34.10 9.16 -8.51
N ALA A 472 -33.99 8.17 -9.39
CA ALA A 472 -34.05 8.39 -10.85
C ALA A 472 -35.42 8.90 -11.33
N SER A 473 -36.55 8.51 -10.71
CA SER A 473 -37.87 9.04 -11.05
C SER A 473 -37.94 10.56 -10.85
N ARG A 474 -37.16 11.14 -9.93
CA ARG A 474 -37.08 12.58 -9.68
C ARG A 474 -35.96 13.28 -10.45
N MET A 475 -34.78 12.70 -10.45
CA MET A 475 -33.53 13.32 -10.93
C MET A 475 -33.13 12.87 -12.33
N GLY A 476 -33.82 11.88 -12.90
CA GLY A 476 -33.41 11.14 -14.09
C GLY A 476 -32.34 10.08 -13.78
N PRO A 477 -32.22 9.06 -14.63
CA PRO A 477 -31.18 8.03 -14.49
C PRO A 477 -29.78 8.62 -14.66
N PHE A 478 -28.73 7.83 -14.38
CA PHE A 478 -27.35 8.26 -14.64
C PHE A 478 -27.15 8.51 -16.16
N ALA A 479 -26.29 9.45 -16.52
CA ALA A 479 -26.21 9.95 -17.92
C ALA A 479 -25.80 8.87 -18.94
N GLY A 480 -25.08 7.81 -18.52
CA GLY A 480 -24.72 6.68 -19.37
C GLY A 480 -25.77 5.55 -19.40
N PHE A 481 -26.94 5.72 -18.77
CA PHE A 481 -27.95 4.66 -18.63
C PHE A 481 -28.50 4.18 -19.96
N ALA A 482 -28.90 5.09 -20.83
CA ALA A 482 -29.53 4.74 -22.11
C ALA A 482 -28.66 3.83 -22.98
N ASP A 483 -27.34 4.05 -22.98
CA ASP A 483 -26.37 3.21 -23.69
C ASP A 483 -26.20 1.82 -23.06
N ASN A 484 -26.46 1.71 -21.75
CA ASN A 484 -26.18 0.53 -20.95
C ASN A 484 -27.44 -0.14 -20.35
N GLU A 485 -28.64 0.32 -20.70
CA GLU A 485 -29.92 -0.09 -20.11
C GLU A 485 -30.05 -1.62 -20.03
N GLN A 486 -29.86 -2.31 -21.16
CA GLN A 486 -29.98 -3.78 -21.21
C GLN A 486 -29.03 -4.51 -20.26
N TYR A 487 -27.78 -4.02 -20.11
CA TYR A 487 -26.78 -4.63 -19.21
C TYR A 487 -27.10 -4.33 -17.76
N MET A 488 -27.48 -3.07 -17.47
CA MET A 488 -27.86 -2.67 -16.12
C MET A 488 -29.05 -3.47 -15.62
N LEU A 489 -30.15 -3.56 -16.40
CA LEU A 489 -31.36 -4.29 -16.03
C LEU A 489 -31.12 -5.79 -15.98
N ALA A 490 -30.26 -6.36 -16.84
CA ALA A 490 -29.87 -7.76 -16.76
C ALA A 490 -29.16 -8.08 -15.43
N VAL A 491 -28.23 -7.23 -14.99
CA VAL A 491 -27.53 -7.40 -13.73
C VAL A 491 -28.49 -7.28 -12.53
N LEU A 492 -29.42 -6.32 -12.55
CA LEU A 492 -30.44 -6.21 -11.49
C LEU A 492 -31.29 -7.47 -11.38
N ARG A 493 -31.69 -8.06 -12.53
CA ARG A 493 -32.43 -9.34 -12.55
C ARG A 493 -31.59 -10.50 -12.03
N MET A 494 -30.29 -10.56 -12.36
CA MET A 494 -29.39 -11.59 -11.81
C MET A 494 -29.28 -11.49 -10.29
N HIS A 495 -29.17 -10.29 -9.72
CA HIS A 495 -29.18 -10.10 -8.27
C HIS A 495 -30.49 -10.50 -7.63
N ARG A 496 -31.65 -10.12 -8.24
CA ARG A 496 -32.96 -10.52 -7.79
C ARG A 496 -33.10 -12.04 -7.77
N ASP A 497 -32.77 -12.71 -8.87
CA ASP A 497 -32.91 -14.15 -9.00
C ASP A 497 -32.05 -14.87 -7.95
N ALA A 498 -30.81 -14.41 -7.69
CA ALA A 498 -29.96 -14.93 -6.63
C ALA A 498 -30.60 -14.80 -5.23
N SER A 499 -31.44 -13.77 -4.98
CA SER A 499 -32.08 -13.57 -3.67
C SER A 499 -33.11 -14.66 -3.29
N TYR A 500 -33.57 -15.42 -4.26
CA TYR A 500 -34.43 -16.58 -4.04
C TYR A 500 -33.67 -17.89 -3.86
N GLU A 501 -32.34 -17.89 -4.05
CA GLU A 501 -31.48 -19.07 -4.03
C GLU A 501 -30.49 -19.08 -2.82
N ILE A 502 -30.78 -18.31 -1.77
CA ILE A 502 -29.91 -18.26 -0.57
C ILE A 502 -30.00 -19.60 0.18
N ASP A 503 -28.85 -20.27 0.31
CA ASP A 503 -28.72 -21.51 1.10
C ASP A 503 -28.89 -21.25 2.60
N GLY A 504 -29.61 -22.16 3.30
CA GLY A 504 -29.78 -22.06 4.74
C GLY A 504 -30.72 -20.96 5.21
N VAL A 505 -31.51 -20.37 4.31
CA VAL A 505 -32.42 -19.25 4.57
C VAL A 505 -33.46 -19.52 5.66
N SER A 506 -33.78 -20.77 5.93
CA SER A 506 -34.70 -21.16 7.01
C SER A 506 -34.20 -20.82 8.41
N ASN A 507 -32.91 -20.52 8.56
CA ASN A 507 -32.29 -20.14 9.82
C ASN A 507 -32.15 -18.61 10.00
N VAL A 508 -32.72 -17.85 9.06
CA VAL A 508 -32.72 -16.37 9.06
C VAL A 508 -34.15 -15.88 9.34
N PRO A 509 -34.33 -14.75 10.05
CA PRO A 509 -35.67 -14.17 10.24
C PRO A 509 -36.42 -13.99 8.91
N VAL A 510 -37.65 -14.43 8.88
CA VAL A 510 -38.50 -14.45 7.66
C VAL A 510 -38.71 -13.03 7.10
N ASP A 511 -38.86 -12.06 7.98
CA ASP A 511 -39.03 -10.64 7.62
C ASP A 511 -37.78 -10.07 6.94
N LEU A 512 -36.56 -10.42 7.40
CA LEU A 512 -35.29 -10.01 6.76
C LEU A 512 -35.18 -10.57 5.33
N VAL A 513 -35.50 -11.86 5.15
CA VAL A 513 -35.46 -12.51 3.84
C VAL A 513 -36.51 -11.89 2.90
N ALA A 514 -37.74 -11.75 3.39
CA ALA A 514 -38.83 -11.17 2.62
C ALA A 514 -38.55 -9.71 2.21
N ALA A 515 -38.00 -8.90 3.10
CA ALA A 515 -37.60 -7.53 2.82
C ALA A 515 -36.55 -7.48 1.71
N GLY A 516 -35.55 -8.38 1.72
CA GLY A 516 -34.54 -8.48 0.68
C GLY A 516 -35.13 -8.78 -0.69
N GLN A 517 -36.00 -9.78 -0.78
CA GLN A 517 -36.72 -10.15 -2.02
C GLN A 517 -37.59 -9.00 -2.53
N GLN A 518 -38.39 -8.37 -1.65
CA GLN A 518 -39.22 -7.21 -1.99
C GLN A 518 -38.41 -6.02 -2.47
N ALA A 519 -37.27 -5.75 -1.87
CA ALA A 519 -36.37 -4.67 -2.28
C ALA A 519 -35.84 -4.90 -3.70
N TRP A 520 -35.47 -6.13 -4.06
CA TRP A 520 -35.02 -6.48 -5.40
C TRP A 520 -36.15 -6.42 -6.43
N GLU A 521 -37.35 -6.88 -6.08
CA GLU A 521 -38.54 -6.74 -6.98
C GLU A 521 -38.85 -5.25 -7.24
N ALA A 522 -38.74 -4.40 -6.22
CA ALA A 522 -38.89 -2.96 -6.38
C ALA A 522 -37.76 -2.35 -7.26
N ALA A 523 -36.52 -2.75 -7.02
CA ALA A 523 -35.37 -2.27 -7.79
C ALA A 523 -35.48 -2.61 -9.29
N VAL A 524 -35.93 -3.82 -9.63
CA VAL A 524 -36.15 -4.26 -11.02
C VAL A 524 -37.33 -3.51 -11.64
N ARG A 525 -38.50 -3.51 -10.99
CA ARG A 525 -39.72 -2.88 -11.48
C ARG A 525 -39.50 -1.38 -11.72
N ASP A 526 -39.00 -0.67 -10.71
CA ASP A 526 -38.86 0.80 -10.79
C ASP A 526 -37.65 1.16 -11.69
N GLY A 527 -36.64 0.29 -11.76
CA GLY A 527 -35.50 0.39 -12.68
C GLY A 527 -35.92 0.24 -14.14
N GLU A 528 -36.91 -0.63 -14.47
CA GLU A 528 -37.51 -0.76 -15.80
C GLU A 528 -38.37 0.46 -16.18
N GLU A 529 -39.01 1.10 -15.20
CA GLU A 529 -39.89 2.25 -15.43
C GLU A 529 -39.11 3.58 -15.52
N TYR A 530 -38.16 3.83 -14.61
CA TYR A 530 -37.49 5.13 -14.45
C TYR A 530 -35.97 5.08 -14.76
N GLY A 531 -35.41 3.91 -14.97
CA GLY A 531 -33.96 3.67 -14.89
C GLY A 531 -33.47 3.73 -13.48
N VAL A 532 -32.15 3.69 -13.31
CA VAL A 532 -31.50 3.85 -12.00
C VAL A 532 -30.55 5.04 -12.01
N ARG A 533 -30.41 5.71 -10.87
CA ARG A 533 -29.56 6.89 -10.71
C ARG A 533 -28.07 6.53 -10.63
N ASN A 534 -27.71 5.31 -10.24
CA ASN A 534 -26.35 4.87 -9.93
C ASN A 534 -26.03 3.58 -10.68
N SER A 535 -24.93 3.58 -11.42
CA SER A 535 -24.46 2.38 -12.15
C SER A 535 -23.90 1.30 -11.21
N GLN A 536 -23.43 1.69 -10.01
CA GLN A 536 -22.99 0.82 -8.94
C GLN A 536 -23.50 1.32 -7.60
N ALA A 537 -23.92 0.42 -6.70
CA ALA A 537 -24.49 0.77 -5.42
C ALA A 537 -23.65 0.31 -4.22
N SER A 538 -23.15 -0.91 -4.23
CA SER A 538 -22.60 -1.55 -3.03
C SER A 538 -21.22 -2.16 -3.23
N VAL A 539 -20.43 -2.15 -2.14
CA VAL A 539 -19.15 -2.85 -1.99
C VAL A 539 -18.98 -3.27 -0.53
N LEU A 540 -18.16 -4.27 -0.24
CA LEU A 540 -17.71 -4.52 1.14
C LEU A 540 -16.29 -4.02 1.33
N ALA A 541 -16.19 -2.81 1.86
CA ALA A 541 -14.93 -2.14 2.14
C ALA A 541 -14.27 -2.66 3.44
N PRO A 542 -12.95 -2.46 3.63
CA PRO A 542 -12.24 -2.92 4.84
C PRO A 542 -12.71 -2.27 6.14
N THR A 543 -13.31 -1.08 6.09
CA THR A 543 -13.80 -0.30 7.25
C THR A 543 -12.82 -0.13 8.41
N GLY A 544 -11.52 -0.03 8.13
CA GLY A 544 -10.49 -0.03 9.16
C GLY A 544 -10.62 1.13 10.17
N THR A 545 -10.41 2.38 9.73
CA THR A 545 -10.44 3.56 10.62
C THR A 545 -11.87 3.92 11.04
N ILE A 546 -12.83 3.84 10.10
CA ILE A 546 -14.23 4.17 10.42
C ILE A 546 -14.89 3.07 11.26
N GLY A 547 -14.44 1.83 11.18
CA GLY A 547 -14.87 0.77 12.09
C GLY A 547 -14.48 1.08 13.55
N LEU A 548 -13.24 1.56 13.77
CA LEU A 548 -12.81 2.03 15.10
C LEU A 548 -13.59 3.26 15.58
N MET A 549 -13.97 4.17 14.65
CA MET A 549 -14.84 5.30 14.95
C MET A 549 -16.24 4.86 15.38
N MET A 550 -16.76 3.76 14.83
CA MET A 550 -18.08 3.22 15.13
C MET A 550 -18.09 2.20 16.27
N ASP A 551 -16.97 2.01 16.96
CA ASP A 551 -16.79 0.98 18.00
C ASP A 551 -17.12 -0.44 17.53
N CYS A 552 -16.75 -0.74 16.28
CA CYS A 552 -16.93 -2.07 15.71
C CYS A 552 -15.87 -3.04 16.26
N ASP A 553 -16.32 -4.20 16.74
CA ASP A 553 -15.43 -5.29 17.15
C ASP A 553 -14.78 -5.97 15.93
N THR A 554 -15.51 -6.07 14.81
CA THR A 554 -15.00 -6.64 13.55
C THR A 554 -15.19 -5.67 12.39
N THR A 555 -14.29 -5.73 11.39
CA THR A 555 -14.24 -4.80 10.26
C THR A 555 -14.81 -5.43 8.99
N GLY A 556 -15.66 -4.70 8.26
CA GLY A 556 -16.27 -5.20 7.03
C GLY A 556 -16.97 -6.54 7.21
N ILE A 557 -16.68 -7.48 6.31
CA ILE A 557 -17.15 -8.87 6.35
C ILE A 557 -16.23 -9.78 7.19
N GLU A 558 -15.15 -9.23 7.75
CA GLU A 558 -14.16 -10.03 8.47
C GLU A 558 -14.75 -10.67 9.74
N PRO A 559 -14.35 -11.91 10.11
CA PRO A 559 -14.50 -12.38 11.48
C PRO A 559 -13.55 -11.61 12.40
N ASP A 560 -13.57 -11.88 13.70
CA ASP A 560 -12.58 -11.30 14.57
C ASP A 560 -11.16 -11.78 14.21
N LEU A 561 -10.18 -10.90 14.29
CA LEU A 561 -8.78 -11.27 14.12
C LEU A 561 -8.29 -12.14 15.26
N GLY A 562 -8.69 -11.81 16.46
CA GLY A 562 -8.42 -12.48 17.72
C GLY A 562 -9.22 -11.80 18.83
N LEU A 563 -9.68 -12.51 19.83
CA LEU A 563 -10.53 -11.97 20.90
C LEU A 563 -9.86 -10.84 21.66
N CYS A 564 -8.52 -10.85 21.76
CA CYS A 564 -7.68 -9.78 22.26
C CYS A 564 -6.64 -9.40 21.18
N LYS A 565 -6.66 -8.17 20.71
CA LYS A 565 -5.80 -7.72 19.59
C LYS A 565 -5.14 -6.37 19.89
N VAL A 566 -3.93 -6.20 19.35
CA VAL A 566 -3.14 -4.96 19.44
C VAL A 566 -2.99 -4.37 18.05
N LYS A 567 -3.36 -3.10 17.88
CA LYS A 567 -3.20 -2.38 16.63
C LYS A 567 -2.13 -1.30 16.75
N LYS A 568 -1.11 -1.37 15.89
CA LYS A 568 -0.14 -0.29 15.71
C LYS A 568 -0.75 0.81 14.85
N LEU A 569 -0.73 2.05 15.33
CA LEU A 569 -1.24 3.21 14.60
C LEU A 569 -0.14 3.87 13.77
N VAL A 570 -0.43 4.21 12.52
CA VAL A 570 0.49 4.98 11.67
C VAL A 570 0.71 6.36 12.28
N GLY A 571 1.98 6.70 12.53
CA GLY A 571 2.37 7.93 13.24
C GLY A 571 2.66 7.75 14.73
N GLY A 572 2.80 6.49 15.17
CA GLY A 572 3.14 6.11 16.54
C GLY A 572 1.93 5.83 17.42
N GLY A 573 2.13 5.00 18.44
CA GLY A 573 1.11 4.56 19.39
C GLY A 573 0.50 3.20 19.02
N THR A 574 -0.07 2.56 20.04
CA THR A 574 -0.79 1.30 19.94
C THR A 574 -2.13 1.38 20.67
N MET A 575 -3.10 0.66 20.17
CA MET A 575 -4.41 0.47 20.79
C MET A 575 -4.63 -1.00 21.09
N VAL A 576 -5.01 -1.33 22.33
CA VAL A 576 -5.52 -2.65 22.67
C VAL A 576 -7.02 -2.65 22.44
N ILE A 577 -7.51 -3.64 21.73
CA ILE A 577 -8.91 -3.81 21.40
C ILE A 577 -9.33 -5.19 21.91
N VAL A 578 -10.25 -5.24 22.87
CA VAL A 578 -10.88 -6.45 23.39
C VAL A 578 -12.27 -6.51 22.78
N ASN A 579 -12.67 -7.69 22.32
CA ASN A 579 -14.00 -7.90 21.74
C ASN A 579 -15.10 -7.72 22.80
N GLN A 580 -15.97 -6.74 22.60
CA GLN A 580 -17.05 -6.37 23.54
C GLN A 580 -18.29 -7.25 23.37
N THR A 581 -18.36 -8.07 22.33
CA THR A 581 -19.51 -8.92 22.00
C THR A 581 -19.50 -10.24 22.78
N ILE A 582 -18.34 -10.69 23.31
CA ILE A 582 -18.18 -11.98 24.04
C ILE A 582 -19.20 -12.14 25.18
N PRO A 583 -19.45 -11.17 26.09
CA PRO A 583 -20.42 -11.32 27.17
C PRO A 583 -21.84 -11.60 26.66
N ARG A 584 -22.24 -10.94 25.58
CA ARG A 584 -23.54 -11.14 24.93
C ARG A 584 -23.67 -12.55 24.35
N ALA A 585 -22.63 -12.95 23.60
CA ALA A 585 -22.56 -14.28 22.99
C ALA A 585 -22.67 -15.40 24.04
N LEU A 586 -21.95 -15.31 25.14
CA LEU A 586 -22.01 -16.29 26.22
C LEU A 586 -23.39 -16.35 26.86
N ARG A 587 -24.04 -15.21 27.15
CA ARG A 587 -25.42 -15.18 27.67
C ARG A 587 -26.40 -15.82 26.67
N ARG A 588 -26.23 -15.54 25.38
CA ARG A 588 -27.06 -16.13 24.31
C ARG A 588 -26.94 -17.63 24.24
N LEU A 589 -25.76 -18.16 24.50
CA LEU A 589 -25.47 -19.59 24.56
C LEU A 589 -25.91 -20.25 25.88
N GLY A 590 -26.52 -19.49 26.80
CA GLY A 590 -27.14 -19.99 28.05
C GLY A 590 -26.23 -20.02 29.27
N TYR A 591 -25.05 -19.35 29.22
CA TYR A 591 -24.17 -19.24 30.40
C TYR A 591 -24.73 -18.24 31.42
N GLY A 592 -24.69 -18.61 32.70
CA GLY A 592 -25.10 -17.72 33.79
C GLY A 592 -24.07 -16.61 34.06
N PRO A 593 -24.45 -15.50 34.74
CA PRO A 593 -23.58 -14.35 34.95
C PRO A 593 -22.22 -14.71 35.55
N GLN A 594 -22.16 -15.55 36.58
CA GLN A 594 -20.90 -15.97 37.18
C GLN A 594 -20.00 -16.76 36.20
N GLN A 595 -20.57 -17.62 35.37
CA GLN A 595 -19.83 -18.37 34.36
C GLN A 595 -19.26 -17.44 33.26
N VAL A 596 -20.05 -16.42 32.87
CA VAL A 596 -19.62 -15.39 31.91
C VAL A 596 -18.41 -14.63 32.47
N ASP A 597 -18.46 -14.18 33.73
CA ASP A 597 -17.36 -13.45 34.38
C ASP A 597 -16.08 -14.31 34.46
N GLU A 598 -16.22 -15.59 34.82
CA GLU A 598 -15.10 -16.54 34.92
C GLU A 598 -14.49 -16.85 33.55
N ILE A 599 -15.27 -16.97 32.48
CA ILE A 599 -14.80 -17.15 31.11
C ILE A 599 -14.06 -15.89 30.63
N ILE A 600 -14.62 -14.69 30.87
CA ILE A 600 -14.00 -13.41 30.49
C ILE A 600 -12.65 -13.24 31.20
N ALA A 601 -12.60 -13.47 32.51
CA ALA A 601 -11.37 -13.40 33.29
C ALA A 601 -10.30 -14.39 32.75
N TYR A 602 -10.72 -15.57 32.32
CA TYR A 602 -9.82 -16.53 31.69
C TYR A 602 -9.28 -16.01 30.36
N ILE A 603 -10.14 -15.47 29.49
CA ILE A 603 -9.72 -14.89 28.20
C ILE A 603 -8.75 -13.72 28.42
N ASP A 604 -9.01 -12.85 29.42
CA ASP A 604 -8.14 -11.73 29.73
C ASP A 604 -6.74 -12.18 30.22
N HIS A 605 -6.67 -13.31 30.92
CA HIS A 605 -5.41 -13.86 31.39
C HIS A 605 -4.68 -14.69 30.33
N GLU A 606 -5.39 -15.67 29.74
CA GLU A 606 -4.76 -16.64 28.81
C GLU A 606 -4.68 -16.14 27.37
N LYS A 607 -5.38 -15.05 27.00
CA LYS A 607 -5.53 -14.51 25.64
C LYS A 607 -6.14 -15.50 24.63
N SER A 608 -6.77 -16.55 25.16
CA SER A 608 -7.42 -17.66 24.45
C SER A 608 -8.72 -18.00 25.13
N ILE A 609 -9.69 -18.53 24.37
CA ILE A 609 -10.92 -19.11 24.93
C ILE A 609 -10.81 -20.64 25.11
N LEU A 610 -9.79 -21.26 24.51
CA LEU A 610 -9.58 -22.71 24.61
C LEU A 610 -9.22 -23.10 26.03
N GLY A 611 -9.98 -24.05 26.59
CA GLY A 611 -9.82 -24.48 27.98
C GLY A 611 -10.45 -23.57 29.00
N ALA A 612 -11.26 -22.56 28.58
CA ALA A 612 -12.00 -21.72 29.52
C ALA A 612 -12.96 -22.53 30.38
N PRO A 613 -13.07 -22.20 31.70
CA PRO A 613 -13.93 -22.93 32.60
C PRO A 613 -15.41 -22.86 32.11
N HIS A 614 -16.16 -23.92 32.30
CA HIS A 614 -17.60 -24.02 31.94
C HIS A 614 -17.89 -24.03 30.43
N LEU A 615 -16.97 -23.69 29.56
CA LEU A 615 -17.21 -23.57 28.12
C LEU A 615 -17.45 -24.96 27.50
N SER A 616 -18.63 -25.15 26.85
CA SER A 616 -18.90 -26.34 26.07
C SER A 616 -18.05 -26.42 24.82
N ALA A 617 -17.56 -27.59 24.46
CA ALA A 617 -16.84 -27.84 23.22
C ALA A 617 -17.63 -27.43 21.95
N ASP A 618 -18.96 -27.61 21.98
CA ASP A 618 -19.86 -27.27 20.88
C ASP A 618 -19.97 -25.75 20.65
N HIS A 619 -19.63 -24.94 21.65
CA HIS A 619 -19.71 -23.48 21.57
C HIS A 619 -18.39 -22.83 21.17
N VAL A 620 -17.27 -23.56 21.14
CA VAL A 620 -15.94 -23.01 20.82
C VAL A 620 -15.90 -22.36 19.43
N ALA A 621 -16.58 -22.97 18.46
CA ALA A 621 -16.62 -22.48 17.07
C ALA A 621 -17.25 -21.10 16.93
N VAL A 622 -18.15 -20.68 17.85
CA VAL A 622 -18.75 -19.34 17.85
C VAL A 622 -17.70 -18.25 18.06
N PHE A 623 -16.63 -18.56 18.79
CA PHE A 623 -15.52 -17.65 19.13
C PHE A 623 -14.29 -17.86 18.26
N ALA A 624 -14.42 -18.58 17.14
CA ALA A 624 -13.31 -18.78 16.20
C ALA A 624 -12.92 -17.45 15.52
N CYS A 625 -11.62 -17.22 15.40
CA CYS A 625 -11.02 -15.99 14.90
C CYS A 625 -10.25 -16.24 13.60
N SER A 626 -9.77 -15.16 12.96
CA SER A 626 -8.93 -15.26 11.78
C SER A 626 -7.53 -15.78 12.09
N MET A 627 -7.03 -15.53 13.31
CA MET A 627 -5.67 -15.89 13.75
C MET A 627 -5.72 -16.39 15.21
N GLY A 628 -4.63 -16.99 15.67
CA GLY A 628 -4.49 -17.52 17.03
C GLY A 628 -4.64 -19.03 17.07
N ASP A 629 -5.11 -19.56 18.20
CA ASP A 629 -5.24 -21.00 18.46
C ASP A 629 -6.63 -21.58 18.15
N ASN A 630 -7.64 -20.72 18.02
CA ASN A 630 -9.00 -21.07 17.60
C ASN A 630 -9.31 -20.41 16.25
N THR A 631 -8.70 -20.93 15.17
CA THR A 631 -8.75 -20.31 13.83
C THR A 631 -9.83 -20.89 12.95
N ILE A 632 -10.42 -20.01 12.13
CA ILE A 632 -11.31 -20.39 11.04
C ILE A 632 -10.46 -20.94 9.88
N HIS A 633 -10.86 -22.11 9.34
CA HIS A 633 -10.22 -22.67 8.16
C HIS A 633 -10.39 -21.72 6.94
N TYR A 634 -9.41 -21.68 6.00
CA TYR A 634 -9.46 -20.79 4.85
C TYR A 634 -10.74 -20.95 4.00
N GLU A 635 -11.27 -22.18 3.90
CA GLU A 635 -12.53 -22.41 3.20
C GLU A 635 -13.71 -21.65 3.82
N GLY A 636 -13.76 -21.51 5.14
CA GLY A 636 -14.81 -20.75 5.83
C GLY A 636 -14.81 -19.30 5.43
N HIS A 637 -13.62 -18.72 5.28
CA HIS A 637 -13.45 -17.35 4.77
C HIS A 637 -13.95 -17.23 3.33
N VAL A 638 -13.54 -18.14 2.44
CA VAL A 638 -13.88 -18.09 1.02
C VAL A 638 -15.37 -18.34 0.80
N ARG A 639 -15.96 -19.31 1.51
CA ARG A 639 -17.40 -19.62 1.44
C ARG A 639 -18.27 -18.46 1.96
N MET A 640 -17.83 -17.74 2.98
CA MET A 640 -18.53 -16.53 3.45
C MET A 640 -18.53 -15.44 2.37
N MET A 641 -17.39 -15.23 1.70
CA MET A 641 -17.34 -14.31 0.56
C MET A 641 -18.25 -14.77 -0.58
N GLY A 642 -18.23 -16.07 -0.90
CA GLY A 642 -19.08 -16.67 -1.94
C GLY A 642 -20.58 -16.48 -1.68
N ALA A 643 -20.99 -16.56 -0.42
CA ALA A 643 -22.38 -16.32 -0.02
C ALA A 643 -22.83 -14.86 -0.21
N ALA A 644 -21.94 -13.88 0.03
CA ALA A 644 -22.27 -12.45 -0.08
C ALA A 644 -22.09 -11.89 -1.50
N GLN A 645 -21.15 -12.43 -2.30
CA GLN A 645 -20.75 -11.87 -3.61
C GLN A 645 -21.90 -11.71 -4.61
N PRO A 646 -22.87 -12.64 -4.74
CA PRO A 646 -23.97 -12.50 -5.70
C PRO A 646 -24.87 -11.29 -5.46
N PHE A 647 -24.77 -10.63 -4.30
CA PHE A 647 -25.59 -9.48 -3.92
C PHE A 647 -24.84 -8.16 -3.96
N LEU A 648 -23.58 -8.15 -4.39
CA LEU A 648 -22.74 -6.94 -4.46
C LEU A 648 -22.53 -6.51 -5.90
N SER A 649 -22.87 -5.26 -6.20
CA SER A 649 -22.58 -4.67 -7.52
C SER A 649 -21.08 -4.47 -7.73
N GLY A 650 -20.34 -4.08 -6.69
CA GLY A 650 -18.87 -4.14 -6.67
C GLY A 650 -18.35 -5.50 -6.19
N ALA A 651 -17.31 -5.49 -5.36
CA ALA A 651 -16.66 -6.69 -4.85
C ALA A 651 -16.43 -6.62 -3.32
N ILE A 652 -15.60 -7.51 -2.82
CA ILE A 652 -15.36 -7.70 -1.39
C ILE A 652 -13.87 -7.49 -1.11
N SER A 653 -13.57 -6.58 -0.19
CA SER A 653 -12.25 -6.51 0.43
C SER A 653 -12.20 -7.43 1.64
N LYS A 654 -11.52 -8.55 1.49
CA LYS A 654 -11.28 -9.51 2.57
C LYS A 654 -9.95 -10.19 2.38
N THR A 655 -9.22 -10.29 3.47
CA THR A 655 -8.00 -11.10 3.54
C THR A 655 -8.34 -12.48 4.07
N VAL A 656 -7.96 -13.54 3.36
CA VAL A 656 -8.00 -14.89 3.88
C VAL A 656 -6.74 -15.13 4.69
N ASN A 657 -6.87 -15.11 6.02
CA ASN A 657 -5.76 -15.39 6.91
C ASN A 657 -5.54 -16.89 7.00
N MET A 658 -4.28 -17.31 6.95
CA MET A 658 -3.85 -18.69 7.02
C MET A 658 -2.75 -18.84 8.08
N PRO A 659 -2.69 -19.97 8.79
CA PRO A 659 -1.63 -20.23 9.76
C PRO A 659 -0.25 -20.37 9.07
N GLU A 660 0.81 -20.25 9.85
CA GLU A 660 2.18 -20.33 9.34
C GLU A 660 2.48 -21.68 8.66
N GLU A 661 1.85 -22.75 9.12
CA GLU A 661 2.00 -24.12 8.61
C GLU A 661 1.31 -24.37 7.26
N ALA A 662 0.47 -23.43 6.79
CA ALA A 662 -0.23 -23.57 5.52
C ALA A 662 0.77 -23.78 4.36
N THR A 663 0.42 -24.71 3.48
CA THR A 663 1.22 -25.11 2.34
C THR A 663 0.93 -24.27 1.09
N ILE A 664 1.74 -24.43 0.06
CA ILE A 664 1.49 -23.80 -1.23
C ILE A 664 0.25 -24.44 -1.88
N GLU A 665 0.03 -25.74 -1.67
CA GLU A 665 -1.13 -26.48 -2.14
C GLU A 665 -2.43 -25.96 -1.52
N ASP A 666 -2.41 -25.53 -0.27
CA ASP A 666 -3.55 -24.88 0.38
C ASP A 666 -3.88 -23.54 -0.28
N ILE A 667 -2.86 -22.76 -0.69
CA ILE A 667 -3.04 -21.52 -1.45
C ILE A 667 -3.63 -21.80 -2.84
N GLU A 668 -3.14 -22.82 -3.54
CA GLU A 668 -3.70 -23.24 -4.85
C GLU A 668 -5.17 -23.63 -4.72
N SER A 669 -5.50 -24.42 -3.69
CA SER A 669 -6.86 -24.88 -3.41
C SER A 669 -7.79 -23.71 -3.03
N LEU A 670 -7.32 -22.77 -2.23
CA LEU A 670 -8.02 -21.54 -1.88
C LEU A 670 -8.35 -20.70 -3.11
N HIS A 671 -7.37 -20.49 -3.99
CA HIS A 671 -7.53 -19.72 -5.22
C HIS A 671 -8.51 -20.39 -6.18
N GLN A 672 -8.44 -21.74 -6.32
CA GLN A 672 -9.37 -22.50 -7.14
C GLN A 672 -10.80 -22.44 -6.59
N LEU A 673 -10.99 -22.65 -5.29
CA LEU A 673 -12.30 -22.54 -4.63
C LEU A 673 -12.90 -21.14 -4.81
N SER A 674 -12.05 -20.09 -4.76
CA SER A 674 -12.50 -18.71 -4.98
C SER A 674 -13.05 -18.50 -6.39
N TRP A 675 -12.41 -19.07 -7.41
CA TRP A 675 -12.91 -19.06 -8.77
C TRP A 675 -14.22 -19.85 -8.93
N GLU A 676 -14.28 -21.07 -8.38
CA GLU A 676 -15.45 -21.95 -8.44
C GLU A 676 -16.69 -21.32 -7.80
N LEU A 677 -16.51 -20.56 -6.71
CA LEU A 677 -17.57 -19.84 -6.00
C LEU A 677 -17.94 -18.48 -6.64
N GLY A 678 -17.31 -18.12 -7.75
CA GLY A 678 -17.62 -16.90 -8.48
C GLY A 678 -17.22 -15.62 -7.75
N LEU A 679 -16.16 -15.62 -6.98
CA LEU A 679 -15.60 -14.41 -6.40
C LEU A 679 -15.02 -13.49 -7.48
N LYS A 680 -15.02 -12.18 -7.23
CA LYS A 680 -14.39 -11.20 -8.12
C LYS A 680 -12.92 -10.98 -7.81
N ALA A 681 -12.52 -11.13 -6.54
CA ALA A 681 -11.13 -11.03 -6.11
C ALA A 681 -10.88 -11.82 -4.82
N VAL A 682 -9.63 -12.19 -4.58
CA VAL A 682 -9.18 -12.81 -3.33
C VAL A 682 -7.76 -12.36 -3.00
N ALA A 683 -7.52 -12.09 -1.73
CA ALA A 683 -6.20 -11.80 -1.16
C ALA A 683 -5.93 -12.78 0.00
N VAL A 684 -4.69 -13.23 0.11
CA VAL A 684 -4.25 -14.19 1.12
C VAL A 684 -3.21 -13.56 2.02
N TYR A 685 -3.22 -13.91 3.29
CA TYR A 685 -2.16 -13.57 4.22
C TYR A 685 -1.82 -14.80 5.07
N ARG A 686 -0.62 -15.36 4.88
CA ARG A 686 -0.09 -16.41 5.73
C ARG A 686 0.68 -15.77 6.89
N ASP A 687 0.48 -16.26 8.11
CA ASP A 687 1.17 -15.72 9.28
C ASP A 687 2.70 -15.77 9.09
N ASN A 688 3.40 -14.76 9.58
CA ASN A 688 4.85 -14.60 9.46
C ASN A 688 5.42 -14.53 8.02
N CYS A 689 4.59 -14.33 6.98
CA CYS A 689 5.09 -14.21 5.61
C CYS A 689 5.73 -12.84 5.30
N LYS A 690 5.48 -11.80 6.10
CA LYS A 690 6.08 -10.46 5.95
C LYS A 690 6.88 -10.05 7.19
N VAL A 691 7.96 -9.31 6.99
CA VAL A 691 8.80 -8.76 8.08
C VAL A 691 8.02 -7.75 8.92
N GLY A 692 7.25 -6.86 8.27
CA GLY A 692 6.43 -5.84 8.94
C GLY A 692 4.98 -6.27 9.05
N GLN A 693 4.48 -6.59 10.25
CA GLN A 693 3.08 -6.95 10.49
C GLN A 693 2.30 -5.77 11.10
N PRO A 694 1.19 -5.31 10.48
CA PRO A 694 0.39 -4.19 11.00
C PRO A 694 -0.56 -4.56 12.15
N LEU A 695 -0.92 -5.83 12.29
CA LEU A 695 -1.82 -6.40 13.31
C LEU A 695 -1.21 -7.67 13.89
N SER A 696 -1.36 -7.87 15.18
CA SER A 696 -0.96 -9.10 15.87
C SER A 696 -1.97 -9.44 16.97
N THR A 697 -2.10 -10.71 17.30
CA THR A 697 -2.81 -11.14 18.50
C THR A 697 -2.01 -10.77 19.75
N ALA A 698 -2.71 -10.46 20.86
CA ALA A 698 -2.06 -10.20 22.14
C ALA A 698 -1.45 -11.50 22.68
N LYS A 699 -0.15 -11.47 23.01
CA LYS A 699 0.54 -12.62 23.64
C LYS A 699 0.37 -12.58 25.16
N LYS A 700 0.37 -13.74 25.80
CA LYS A 700 0.37 -13.88 27.27
C LYS A 700 1.59 -13.17 27.88
N GLU A 701 1.42 -12.35 28.91
CA GLU A 701 2.51 -11.74 29.66
C GLU A 701 3.36 -12.85 30.33
N GLY A 702 4.62 -12.98 29.97
CA GLY A 702 5.56 -13.96 30.54
C GLY A 702 6.00 -15.08 29.59
N ALA A 703 5.57 -15.10 28.33
CA ALA A 703 6.19 -15.95 27.33
C ALA A 703 7.45 -15.26 26.82
N ASP A 704 8.58 -15.56 27.43
CA ASP A 704 9.90 -15.16 26.92
C ASP A 704 10.04 -15.59 25.47
N GLU A 705 10.55 -14.69 24.64
CA GLU A 705 10.97 -14.98 23.27
C GLU A 705 12.16 -15.95 23.30
N THR A 706 11.87 -17.23 23.43
CA THR A 706 12.83 -18.26 23.08
C THR A 706 12.52 -18.71 21.66
N PRO A 707 13.47 -18.62 20.73
CA PRO A 707 13.23 -19.03 19.35
C PRO A 707 12.87 -20.52 19.32
N ALA A 708 11.82 -20.86 18.57
CA ALA A 708 11.35 -22.23 18.36
C ALA A 708 12.36 -23.07 17.54
N LEU A 709 13.54 -23.29 18.09
CA LEU A 709 14.59 -24.20 17.60
C LEU A 709 14.92 -25.34 18.60
N GLU A 710 14.28 -25.40 19.78
CA GLU A 710 14.61 -26.42 20.78
C GLU A 710 13.63 -27.62 20.86
N ALA A 711 12.47 -27.56 20.23
CA ALA A 711 11.49 -28.67 20.36
C ALA A 711 11.80 -29.93 19.50
N GLN A 712 12.76 -29.87 18.59
CA GLN A 712 13.21 -31.06 17.82
C GLN A 712 14.55 -31.67 18.31
N ALA A 713 15.23 -30.99 19.22
CA ALA A 713 16.51 -31.49 19.74
C ALA A 713 16.40 -32.48 20.91
N THR A 714 15.27 -32.60 21.60
CA THR A 714 15.15 -33.39 22.85
C THR A 714 14.92 -34.87 22.63
N LYS A 715 14.78 -35.38 21.41
CA LYS A 715 14.60 -36.81 21.09
C LYS A 715 15.82 -37.49 20.47
N VAL A 716 16.95 -36.81 20.29
CA VAL A 716 18.17 -37.39 19.69
C VAL A 716 19.39 -37.33 20.61
N VAL A 717 19.30 -36.77 21.82
CA VAL A 717 20.45 -36.56 22.71
C VAL A 717 20.48 -37.54 23.86
N GLU A 718 20.24 -38.82 23.60
CA GLU A 718 20.64 -39.91 24.55
C GLU A 718 21.81 -40.76 24.06
N LYS A 719 22.58 -40.31 23.12
CA LYS A 719 23.87 -40.92 22.74
C LYS A 719 24.73 -39.95 21.94
N VAL A 720 25.44 -39.03 22.55
CA VAL A 720 26.85 -38.71 22.25
C VAL A 720 27.42 -37.86 23.40
N VAL A 721 28.40 -38.38 24.03
CA VAL A 721 29.22 -37.81 25.08
C VAL A 721 29.99 -36.56 24.56
N GLU A 722 29.99 -35.53 25.40
CA GLU A 722 30.94 -34.43 25.55
C GLU A 722 31.78 -34.00 24.34
N LYS A 723 31.39 -32.85 23.74
CA LYS A 723 32.32 -31.89 23.21
C LYS A 723 31.79 -30.49 23.49
N ILE A 724 32.36 -29.82 24.47
CA ILE A 724 32.18 -28.41 24.77
C ILE A 724 32.71 -27.64 23.56
N VAL A 725 31.80 -26.98 22.79
CA VAL A 725 32.19 -25.95 21.85
C VAL A 725 31.73 -24.62 22.45
N GLU A 726 32.65 -23.85 22.96
CA GLU A 726 32.44 -22.45 23.29
C GLU A 726 32.02 -21.70 22.01
N LYS A 727 30.77 -21.26 21.91
CA LYS A 727 30.32 -20.33 20.88
C LYS A 727 30.70 -18.94 21.34
N VAL A 728 31.88 -18.48 20.92
CA VAL A 728 32.30 -17.09 21.11
C VAL A 728 31.45 -16.22 20.21
N VAL A 729 30.48 -15.49 20.78
CA VAL A 729 29.74 -14.44 20.08
C VAL A 729 30.67 -13.23 20.04
N HIS A 730 31.30 -13.00 18.89
CA HIS A 730 32.04 -11.78 18.63
C HIS A 730 31.05 -10.60 18.41
N GLN A 731 30.80 -9.82 19.45
CA GLN A 731 30.29 -8.46 19.25
C GLN A 731 31.47 -7.60 18.76
N PRO A 732 31.38 -6.94 17.60
CA PRO A 732 32.47 -6.09 17.11
C PRO A 732 32.64 -4.90 18.06
N ILE A 733 33.76 -4.88 18.81
CA ILE A 733 34.10 -3.77 19.69
C ILE A 733 35.09 -2.87 18.95
N ARG A 734 34.77 -1.56 18.90
CA ARG A 734 35.61 -0.59 18.22
C ARG A 734 37.00 -0.48 18.86
N GLN A 735 38.02 -0.85 18.12
CA GLN A 735 39.42 -0.68 18.49
C GLN A 735 39.92 0.70 18.04
N LYS A 736 39.86 1.72 18.90
CA LYS A 736 40.39 3.05 18.58
C LYS A 736 41.90 3.04 18.54
N LEU A 737 42.51 3.73 17.56
CA LEU A 737 43.94 3.94 17.51
C LEU A 737 44.39 4.81 18.70
N PRO A 738 45.66 4.59 19.20
CA PRO A 738 46.25 5.44 20.24
C PRO A 738 46.40 6.88 19.77
N ARG A 739 46.42 7.84 20.70
CA ARG A 739 46.59 9.27 20.37
C ARG A 739 47.86 9.57 19.58
N SER A 740 48.99 8.87 19.89
CA SER A 740 50.22 8.92 19.10
C SER A 740 50.33 7.60 18.37
N ARG A 741 50.37 7.63 17.05
CA ARG A 741 50.41 6.47 16.18
C ARG A 741 51.29 6.71 14.97
N ARG A 742 51.74 5.65 14.34
CA ARG A 742 52.40 5.72 13.04
C ARG A 742 51.35 6.08 11.96
N GLY A 743 51.79 6.82 10.97
CA GLY A 743 50.97 7.13 9.83
C GLY A 743 51.80 7.28 8.57
N ARG A 744 51.26 6.80 7.46
CA ARG A 744 51.81 6.99 6.11
C ARG A 744 51.02 8.03 5.38
N THR A 745 51.71 8.96 4.69
CA THR A 745 51.05 9.91 3.80
C THR A 745 51.67 9.77 2.42
N PHE A 746 50.81 9.62 1.41
CA PHE A 746 51.24 9.65 0.02
C PHE A 746 50.41 10.63 -0.77
N GLU A 747 51.07 11.29 -1.73
CA GLU A 747 50.42 12.12 -2.70
C GLU A 747 49.94 11.26 -3.87
N PHE A 748 48.78 11.56 -4.41
CA PHE A 748 48.30 10.91 -5.61
C PHE A 748 47.66 11.87 -6.60
N ARG A 749 47.68 11.47 -7.85
CA ARG A 749 47.00 12.17 -8.94
C ARG A 749 46.23 11.19 -9.81
N VAL A 750 44.96 11.48 -10.05
CA VAL A 750 44.11 10.74 -10.99
C VAL A 750 43.55 11.79 -11.98
N ALA A 751 43.96 11.72 -13.23
CA ALA A 751 43.70 12.76 -14.23
C ALA A 751 44.10 14.14 -13.69
N ASP A 752 43.17 15.08 -13.61
CA ASP A 752 43.41 16.45 -13.11
C ASP A 752 43.21 16.62 -11.60
N CYS A 753 42.79 15.54 -10.90
CA CYS A 753 42.55 15.59 -9.47
C CYS A 753 43.83 15.18 -8.71
N LYS A 754 44.36 16.10 -7.96
CA LYS A 754 45.50 15.90 -7.06
C LYS A 754 44.98 15.80 -5.62
N GLY A 755 45.52 14.83 -4.84
CA GLY A 755 45.15 14.65 -3.45
C GLY A 755 46.26 14.03 -2.59
N PHE A 756 45.99 13.94 -1.29
CA PHE A 756 46.81 13.28 -0.30
C PHE A 756 45.97 12.28 0.46
N ALA A 757 46.52 11.10 0.68
CA ALA A 757 45.93 10.09 1.57
C ALA A 757 46.89 9.86 2.76
N THR A 758 46.38 9.99 3.98
CA THR A 758 47.10 9.68 5.23
C THR A 758 46.43 8.51 5.88
N ILE A 759 47.22 7.44 6.11
CA ILE A 759 46.76 6.18 6.71
C ILE A 759 47.36 6.10 8.11
N GLY A 760 46.51 6.01 9.12
CA GLY A 760 46.96 5.74 10.50
C GLY A 760 47.01 4.23 10.76
N GLU A 761 48.14 3.77 11.33
CA GLU A 761 48.44 2.35 11.53
C GLU A 761 48.35 1.95 13.00
N TYR A 762 47.89 0.73 13.26
CA TYR A 762 48.01 0.07 14.54
C TYR A 762 49.49 -0.35 14.82
N ALA A 763 49.79 -0.83 16.03
CA ALA A 763 51.12 -1.24 16.39
C ALA A 763 51.64 -2.47 15.60
N ASP A 764 50.74 -3.26 15.05
CA ASP A 764 51.02 -4.42 14.19
C ASP A 764 51.18 -4.03 12.70
N GLY A 765 51.06 -2.75 12.35
CA GLY A 765 51.22 -2.23 11.01
C GLY A 765 49.95 -2.30 10.15
N GLN A 766 48.86 -2.75 10.69
CA GLN A 766 47.55 -2.79 9.95
C GLN A 766 46.92 -1.38 9.90
N PRO A 767 46.20 -1.04 8.80
CA PRO A 767 45.53 0.25 8.66
C PRO A 767 44.30 0.30 9.58
N GLY A 768 44.14 1.39 10.34
CA GLY A 768 42.99 1.58 11.22
C GLY A 768 42.23 2.87 10.99
N GLU A 769 42.76 3.81 10.23
CA GLU A 769 42.10 5.05 9.81
C GLU A 769 42.69 5.63 8.54
N ILE A 770 41.85 6.32 7.81
CA ILE A 770 42.19 6.97 6.54
C ILE A 770 41.72 8.43 6.59
N PHE A 771 42.59 9.34 6.16
CA PHE A 771 42.26 10.75 5.90
C PHE A 771 42.56 11.07 4.45
N LEU A 772 41.60 11.68 3.77
CA LEU A 772 41.72 12.05 2.34
C LEU A 772 41.59 13.55 2.18
N THR A 773 42.58 14.16 1.55
CA THR A 773 42.52 15.58 1.21
C THR A 773 42.57 15.70 -0.30
N VAL A 774 41.43 16.06 -0.90
CA VAL A 774 41.32 16.29 -2.35
C VAL A 774 40.68 17.64 -2.59
N SER A 775 41.07 18.33 -3.67
CA SER A 775 40.46 19.59 -4.06
C SER A 775 40.63 20.75 -3.04
N LYS A 776 40.00 21.90 -3.29
CA LYS A 776 40.04 23.04 -2.34
C LYS A 776 39.18 22.74 -1.11
N GLN A 777 39.73 23.05 0.07
CA GLN A 777 39.04 22.95 1.35
C GLN A 777 37.68 23.67 1.30
N GLY A 778 36.59 23.00 1.77
CA GLY A 778 35.20 23.56 1.71
C GLY A 778 34.42 23.26 0.43
N SER A 779 34.98 22.51 -0.53
CA SER A 779 34.22 22.04 -1.69
C SER A 779 33.34 20.82 -1.33
N THR A 780 32.24 20.59 -2.06
CA THR A 780 31.36 19.43 -1.90
C THR A 780 32.15 18.13 -2.03
N LEU A 781 33.07 18.05 -2.99
CA LEU A 781 33.93 16.88 -3.17
C LEU A 781 34.80 16.60 -1.93
N SER A 782 35.41 17.63 -1.36
CA SER A 782 36.22 17.51 -0.14
C SER A 782 35.38 16.97 1.05
N GLY A 783 34.14 17.47 1.19
CA GLY A 783 33.22 17.02 2.25
C GLY A 783 32.79 15.56 2.07
N ILE A 784 32.50 15.12 0.85
CA ILE A 784 32.14 13.74 0.53
C ILE A 784 33.32 12.81 0.79
N MET A 785 34.53 13.19 0.37
CA MET A 785 35.75 12.41 0.60
C MET A 785 36.11 12.28 2.08
N ASP A 786 35.87 13.33 2.87
CA ASP A 786 36.03 13.30 4.32
C ASP A 786 35.04 12.35 5.02
N ALA A 787 33.75 12.38 4.61
CA ALA A 787 32.72 11.49 5.11
C ALA A 787 33.03 10.03 4.75
N PHE A 788 33.46 9.79 3.51
CA PHE A 788 33.86 8.47 3.03
C PHE A 788 35.06 7.94 3.83
N ALA A 789 36.14 8.74 3.99
CA ALA A 789 37.33 8.36 4.75
C ALA A 789 37.00 8.02 6.21
N LYS A 790 36.06 8.75 6.83
CA LYS A 790 35.55 8.44 8.18
C LYS A 790 34.82 7.12 8.21
N SER A 791 33.96 6.81 7.22
CA SER A 791 33.22 5.56 7.15
C SER A 791 34.15 4.36 7.06
N ILE A 792 35.16 4.42 6.18
CA ILE A 792 36.16 3.35 6.08
C ILE A 792 36.96 3.21 7.38
N SER A 793 37.37 4.34 7.98
CA SER A 793 38.09 4.33 9.26
C SER A 793 37.26 3.63 10.37
N TYR A 794 35.97 3.89 10.45
CA TYR A 794 35.09 3.22 11.40
C TYR A 794 35.03 1.71 11.10
N GLY A 795 34.83 1.33 9.84
CA GLY A 795 34.77 -0.08 9.44
C GLY A 795 36.06 -0.82 9.82
N LEU A 796 37.24 -0.29 9.52
CA LEU A 796 38.52 -0.86 9.91
C LEU A 796 38.65 -1.00 11.44
N GLN A 797 38.22 0.01 12.20
CA GLN A 797 38.27 0.00 13.67
C GLN A 797 37.27 -0.98 14.31
N TYR A 798 36.21 -1.38 13.60
CA TYR A 798 35.30 -2.43 14.00
C TYR A 798 35.68 -3.81 13.48
N GLY A 799 36.85 -3.95 12.84
CA GLY A 799 37.38 -5.23 12.41
C GLY A 799 36.95 -5.70 11.04
N VAL A 800 36.37 -4.82 10.22
CA VAL A 800 36.13 -5.13 8.80
C VAL A 800 37.49 -5.28 8.10
N PRO A 801 37.81 -6.43 7.48
CA PRO A 801 39.08 -6.62 6.83
C PRO A 801 39.27 -5.70 5.63
N LEU A 802 40.49 -5.18 5.43
CA LEU A 802 40.81 -4.30 4.30
C LEU A 802 40.41 -4.93 2.95
N ARG A 803 40.53 -6.24 2.82
CA ARG A 803 40.14 -7.01 1.64
C ARG A 803 38.70 -6.73 1.21
N ALA A 804 37.75 -6.65 2.14
CA ALA A 804 36.35 -6.38 1.84
C ALA A 804 36.16 -5.01 1.17
N PHE A 805 36.92 -4.00 1.58
CA PHE A 805 36.90 -2.69 0.95
C PHE A 805 37.59 -2.68 -0.42
N VAL A 806 38.67 -3.42 -0.57
CA VAL A 806 39.36 -3.55 -1.86
C VAL A 806 38.49 -4.23 -2.89
N GLU A 807 37.80 -5.30 -2.56
CA GLU A 807 36.82 -5.99 -3.42
C GLU A 807 35.67 -5.07 -3.83
N ALA A 808 35.17 -4.26 -2.90
CA ALA A 808 34.01 -3.40 -3.13
C ALA A 808 34.33 -2.17 -4.02
N PHE A 809 35.54 -1.59 -3.88
CA PHE A 809 35.84 -0.29 -4.47
C PHE A 809 36.84 -0.32 -5.63
N THR A 810 37.53 -1.43 -5.88
CA THR A 810 38.35 -1.62 -7.09
C THR A 810 37.46 -1.73 -8.32
N ASN A 811 37.89 -1.14 -9.44
CA ASN A 811 37.15 -1.07 -10.71
C ASN A 811 35.87 -0.23 -10.67
N MET A 812 35.60 0.50 -9.59
CA MET A 812 34.50 1.47 -9.53
C MET A 812 34.76 2.62 -10.49
N ARG A 813 33.76 2.96 -11.37
CA ARG A 813 33.91 3.96 -12.42
C ARG A 813 33.13 5.23 -12.13
N PHE A 814 33.83 6.36 -12.00
CA PHE A 814 33.27 7.71 -11.99
C PHE A 814 34.38 8.75 -12.15
N GLU A 815 34.06 9.93 -12.57
CA GLU A 815 35.03 11.04 -12.74
C GLU A 815 35.47 11.66 -11.38
N PRO A 816 36.73 11.98 -11.21
CA PRO A 816 37.81 11.93 -12.22
C PRO A 816 38.39 10.52 -12.40
N ALA A 817 38.53 10.10 -13.66
CA ALA A 817 39.14 8.86 -14.09
C ALA A 817 40.25 9.15 -15.12
N GLY A 818 41.31 8.37 -15.14
CA GLY A 818 42.37 8.57 -16.10
C GLY A 818 43.74 8.08 -15.65
N MET A 819 44.79 8.65 -16.29
CA MET A 819 46.20 8.36 -16.01
C MET A 819 46.55 8.84 -14.60
N THR A 820 47.41 8.08 -13.93
CA THR A 820 47.98 8.42 -12.62
C THR A 820 49.48 8.61 -12.68
N ASP A 821 50.04 9.24 -11.65
CA ASP A 821 51.48 9.38 -11.50
C ASP A 821 52.12 8.17 -10.82
N ASP A 822 51.34 7.20 -10.39
CA ASP A 822 51.77 6.00 -9.70
C ASP A 822 52.31 4.96 -10.69
N PRO A 823 53.59 4.52 -10.56
CA PRO A 823 54.17 3.54 -11.46
C PRO A 823 53.46 2.17 -11.42
N ASP A 824 52.90 1.77 -10.27
CA ASP A 824 52.20 0.50 -10.11
C ASP A 824 50.78 0.54 -10.66
N ILE A 825 50.17 1.74 -10.66
CA ILE A 825 48.74 1.92 -11.09
C ILE A 825 48.68 3.02 -12.15
N ARG A 826 49.03 2.71 -13.37
CA ARG A 826 49.11 3.70 -14.48
C ARG A 826 47.77 4.30 -14.90
N PHE A 827 46.68 3.62 -14.66
CA PHE A 827 45.33 4.07 -14.98
C PHE A 827 44.37 3.68 -13.87
N ALA A 828 43.52 4.63 -13.45
CA ALA A 828 42.45 4.35 -12.48
C ALA A 828 41.09 4.80 -13.04
N SER A 829 40.10 3.97 -12.82
CA SER A 829 38.70 4.22 -13.23
C SER A 829 38.00 5.23 -12.33
N SER A 830 38.59 5.58 -11.19
CA SER A 830 38.12 6.61 -10.24
C SER A 830 39.19 6.84 -9.17
N ILE A 831 39.00 7.87 -8.35
CA ILE A 831 39.83 8.08 -7.14
C ILE A 831 39.75 6.88 -6.21
N MET A 832 38.57 6.24 -6.07
CA MET A 832 38.37 5.08 -5.20
C MET A 832 39.11 3.87 -5.75
N ASP A 833 39.00 3.59 -7.03
CA ASP A 833 39.74 2.53 -7.70
C ASP A 833 41.26 2.67 -7.47
N TYR A 834 41.81 3.90 -7.63
CA TYR A 834 43.19 4.19 -7.34
C TYR A 834 43.54 3.90 -5.87
N LEU A 835 42.79 4.50 -4.95
CA LEU A 835 43.05 4.44 -3.51
C LEU A 835 43.10 3.00 -3.00
N PHE A 836 42.10 2.18 -3.35
CA PHE A 836 42.03 0.81 -2.84
C PHE A 836 43.02 -0.14 -3.52
N ARG A 837 43.36 0.09 -4.78
CA ARG A 837 44.53 -0.61 -5.38
C ARG A 837 45.84 -0.25 -4.67
N ARG A 838 46.05 1.01 -4.34
CA ARG A 838 47.27 1.44 -3.63
C ARG A 838 47.31 0.88 -2.22
N LEU A 839 46.20 0.93 -1.48
CA LEU A 839 46.10 0.32 -0.14
C LEU A 839 46.34 -1.20 -0.16
N SER A 840 45.83 -1.89 -1.18
CA SER A 840 46.09 -3.33 -1.30
C SER A 840 47.57 -3.65 -1.55
N LEU A 841 48.24 -2.86 -2.36
CA LEU A 841 49.70 -3.01 -2.61
C LEU A 841 50.54 -2.74 -1.38
N GLU A 842 50.06 -1.90 -0.43
CA GLU A 842 50.79 -1.54 0.78
C GLU A 842 50.50 -2.50 1.98
N TYR A 843 49.29 -3.02 2.11
CA TYR A 843 48.81 -3.66 3.35
C TYR A 843 48.32 -5.10 3.18
N MET A 844 48.18 -5.63 1.94
CA MET A 844 47.73 -7.00 1.71
C MET A 844 48.86 -7.89 1.20
N SER A 845 48.80 -9.16 1.55
CA SER A 845 49.76 -10.15 1.09
C SER A 845 49.69 -10.37 -0.42
N TYR A 846 50.76 -10.91 -1.01
CA TYR A 846 50.81 -11.24 -2.45
C TYR A 846 49.65 -12.15 -2.86
N ASP A 847 49.40 -13.20 -2.10
CA ASP A 847 48.38 -14.21 -2.41
C ASP A 847 46.98 -13.59 -2.43
N GLU A 848 46.63 -12.75 -1.43
CA GLU A 848 45.35 -12.06 -1.38
C GLU A 848 45.15 -11.07 -2.55
N ARG A 849 46.23 -10.38 -2.97
CA ARG A 849 46.18 -9.43 -4.10
C ARG A 849 46.14 -10.13 -5.43
N ALA A 850 46.78 -11.28 -5.57
CA ALA A 850 46.80 -12.11 -6.78
C ALA A 850 45.39 -12.63 -7.10
N GLU A 851 44.62 -13.02 -6.09
CA GLU A 851 43.21 -13.40 -6.25
C GLU A 851 42.34 -12.25 -6.80
N LEU A 852 42.69 -11.00 -6.49
CA LEU A 852 41.98 -9.79 -6.94
C LEU A 852 42.58 -9.21 -8.23
N GLY A 853 43.65 -9.81 -8.78
CA GLY A 853 44.27 -9.36 -10.02
C GLY A 853 45.06 -8.04 -9.84
N ILE A 854 45.55 -7.73 -8.60
CA ILE A 854 46.29 -6.51 -8.31
C ILE A 854 47.75 -6.84 -8.08
N PHE A 855 48.63 -6.37 -8.99
CA PHE A 855 50.07 -6.62 -8.97
C PHE A 855 50.87 -5.33 -9.07
N SER A 856 51.99 -5.23 -8.39
CA SER A 856 53.00 -4.17 -8.60
C SER A 856 53.67 -4.32 -9.97
N ILE A 857 54.40 -3.27 -10.37
CA ILE A 857 55.14 -3.32 -11.64
C ILE A 857 56.24 -4.38 -11.62
N ASP A 858 56.90 -4.53 -10.49
CA ASP A 858 57.98 -5.53 -10.33
C ASP A 858 57.44 -6.95 -10.39
N GLU A 859 56.21 -7.21 -9.83
CA GLU A 859 55.55 -8.51 -9.88
C GLU A 859 55.07 -8.88 -11.29
N ARG A 860 54.67 -7.88 -12.10
CA ARG A 860 54.30 -8.07 -13.50
C ARG A 860 55.49 -8.38 -14.41
N LEU A 861 56.70 -7.99 -14.01
CA LEU A 861 57.94 -8.21 -14.76
C LEU A 861 58.71 -9.49 -14.39
N GLN A 862 58.24 -10.22 -13.35
CA GLN A 862 58.87 -11.49 -13.02
C GLN A 862 58.54 -12.55 -14.10
N PRO A 863 59.55 -13.33 -14.60
CA PRO A 863 59.29 -14.39 -15.55
C PRO A 863 58.48 -15.49 -14.89
N THR A 864 57.47 -15.98 -15.60
CA THR A 864 56.65 -17.15 -15.25
C THR A 864 57.57 -18.34 -14.87
N LEU A 865 57.14 -19.09 -13.85
CA LEU A 865 57.82 -20.30 -13.30
C LEU A 865 58.51 -21.16 -14.32
N PRO A 866 59.69 -21.77 -14.04
CA PRO A 866 60.37 -22.67 -14.93
C PRO A 866 59.54 -23.91 -15.16
N GLY A 867 59.10 -24.12 -16.40
CA GLY A 867 58.36 -25.35 -16.83
C GLY A 867 57.21 -25.16 -17.80
N VAL A 868 56.90 -23.91 -18.21
CA VAL A 868 55.91 -23.69 -19.28
C VAL A 868 56.70 -23.42 -20.59
N GLU A 869 56.64 -24.39 -21.48
CA GLU A 869 57.38 -24.36 -22.76
C GLU A 869 56.98 -23.19 -23.68
N GLU A 870 57.98 -22.61 -24.35
CA GLU A 870 57.94 -21.55 -25.36
C GLU A 870 57.12 -21.85 -26.63
N SER A 871 56.08 -22.69 -26.58
CA SER A 871 55.41 -23.19 -27.80
C SER A 871 54.14 -22.42 -28.20
N MET A 872 53.80 -21.28 -27.55
CA MET A 872 52.61 -20.50 -27.94
C MET A 872 52.85 -19.07 -28.37
N ILE A 873 54.04 -18.63 -28.71
CA ILE A 873 54.30 -17.30 -29.25
C ILE A 873 55.01 -17.42 -30.62
N GLN A 874 54.33 -18.00 -31.59
CA GLN A 874 54.60 -17.80 -33.01
C GLN A 874 53.25 -17.78 -33.71
N ASN A 875 52.69 -16.61 -33.83
CA ASN A 875 51.88 -16.09 -34.94
C ASN A 875 51.10 -14.83 -34.52
N SER A 876 51.74 -13.67 -34.51
CA SER A 876 51.11 -12.42 -34.88
C SER A 876 52.19 -11.46 -35.35
N ASN A 877 52.02 -10.98 -36.58
CA ASN A 877 52.90 -10.05 -37.25
C ASN A 877 53.06 -8.73 -36.51
N GLY A 878 54.30 -8.35 -36.26
CA GLY A 878 54.86 -7.03 -36.38
C GLY A 878 54.22 -5.85 -35.67
N SER A 879 54.53 -5.70 -34.37
CA SER A 879 54.77 -4.41 -33.75
C SER A 879 55.83 -4.62 -32.67
N GLU A 880 56.94 -3.87 -32.78
CA GLU A 880 58.01 -3.90 -31.80
C GLU A 880 57.48 -3.58 -30.41
N LEU A 881 57.62 -4.52 -29.50
CA LEU A 881 57.42 -4.31 -28.08
C LEU A 881 58.49 -3.38 -27.52
N VAL A 882 58.09 -2.23 -27.02
CA VAL A 882 58.97 -1.33 -26.26
C VAL A 882 59.43 -2.10 -25.00
N THR A 883 60.66 -2.46 -24.94
CA THR A 883 61.24 -3.33 -23.88
C THR A 883 61.71 -2.55 -22.65
N ASP A 884 61.56 -1.25 -22.58
CA ASP A 884 61.94 -0.43 -21.43
C ASP A 884 60.72 0.44 -20.92
N PRO A 885 60.18 0.10 -19.73
CA PRO A 885 59.10 0.86 -19.11
C PRO A 885 59.46 2.33 -18.78
N LYS A 886 60.77 2.64 -18.71
CA LYS A 886 61.26 4.00 -18.44
C LYS A 886 61.18 4.93 -19.66
N SER A 887 60.89 4.41 -20.86
CA SER A 887 60.78 5.18 -22.08
C SER A 887 59.33 5.66 -22.42
N VAL A 888 58.37 5.35 -21.55
CA VAL A 888 56.99 5.81 -21.76
C VAL A 888 56.86 7.27 -21.35
N PRO A 889 56.38 8.19 -22.23
CA PRO A 889 56.24 9.59 -21.92
C PRO A 889 55.30 9.81 -20.73
N SER A 890 55.55 10.91 -19.97
CA SER A 890 54.66 11.27 -18.84
C SER A 890 53.24 11.61 -19.34
N ALA A 891 52.27 11.57 -18.45
CA ALA A 891 50.87 11.92 -18.78
C ALA A 891 50.74 13.34 -19.36
N SER A 892 51.62 14.27 -18.94
CA SER A 892 51.68 15.63 -19.46
C SER A 892 52.20 15.68 -20.92
N ASP A 893 53.15 14.83 -21.28
CA ASP A 893 53.72 14.79 -22.64
C ASP A 893 52.73 14.16 -23.64
N LEU A 894 51.97 13.17 -23.20
CA LEU A 894 50.90 12.55 -24.00
C LEU A 894 49.70 13.50 -24.19
N ALA A 895 49.31 14.26 -23.19
CA ALA A 895 48.27 15.26 -23.32
C ALA A 895 48.66 16.38 -24.26
N THR A 896 49.95 16.82 -24.26
CA THR A 896 50.48 17.85 -25.17
C THR A 896 50.54 17.32 -26.62
N GLN A 897 50.83 16.07 -26.86
CA GLN A 897 50.82 15.46 -28.20
C GLN A 897 49.39 15.31 -28.77
N LEU A 898 48.40 15.00 -27.94
CA LEU A 898 46.97 14.93 -28.31
C LEU A 898 46.41 16.32 -28.67
N LEU A 899 46.85 17.38 -28.00
CA LEU A 899 46.41 18.76 -28.28
C LEU A 899 47.04 19.32 -29.58
N LEU A 900 48.20 18.81 -30.00
CA LEU A 900 48.89 19.21 -31.23
C LEU A 900 48.40 18.43 -32.47
N GLY A 901 47.69 17.32 -32.29
CA GLY A 901 47.23 16.45 -33.36
C GLY A 901 45.88 16.78 -34.00
N THR A 902 45.15 17.80 -33.51
CA THR A 902 43.79 18.14 -34.00
C THR A 902 43.71 19.40 -34.86
N ALA A 903 44.83 19.79 -35.51
CA ALA A 903 44.81 20.91 -36.46
C ALA A 903 45.15 20.44 -37.88
N ALA A 904 44.25 19.70 -38.55
CA ALA A 904 44.22 19.63 -40.01
C ALA A 904 42.86 19.03 -40.52
N ALA A 905 42.19 19.86 -41.33
CA ALA A 905 41.20 19.56 -42.38
C ALA A 905 39.75 19.36 -41.97
N ALA A 906 38.98 20.48 -42.05
CA ALA A 906 37.58 20.46 -42.43
C ALA A 906 37.44 20.88 -43.93
N PRO A 907 36.66 20.22 -44.74
CA PRO A 907 36.19 20.82 -46.00
C PRO A 907 34.88 21.57 -45.78
N ASN A 908 34.86 22.77 -46.39
CA ASN A 908 33.69 23.62 -46.57
C ASN A 908 32.54 22.90 -47.22
N ASN A 909 31.32 23.14 -46.73
CA ASN A 909 30.14 23.19 -47.57
C ASN A 909 29.21 24.31 -47.07
N ASP A 910 29.13 25.36 -47.86
CA ASP A 910 28.14 26.42 -47.80
C ASP A 910 26.74 25.90 -48.05
N ILE A 911 25.80 26.14 -47.11
CA ILE A 911 24.38 26.31 -47.44
C ILE A 911 23.89 27.54 -46.72
N THR A 912 23.57 28.52 -47.54
CA THR A 912 22.95 29.80 -47.21
C THR A 912 21.57 29.60 -46.56
N ASN A 913 21.33 30.31 -45.48
CA ASN A 913 20.00 30.48 -44.92
C ASN A 913 19.65 31.99 -44.86
N PRO A 914 18.56 32.43 -45.53
CA PRO A 914 18.14 33.80 -45.46
C PRO A 914 16.94 33.96 -44.51
N SER A 915 17.19 34.46 -43.30
CA SER A 915 16.19 35.28 -42.61
C SER A 915 16.79 35.83 -41.30
N GLY A 916 16.98 37.14 -41.31
CA GLY A 916 17.50 37.86 -40.17
C GLY A 916 16.52 37.95 -39.03
N ILE A 917 16.99 37.52 -37.86
CA ILE A 917 16.43 37.96 -36.59
C ILE A 917 17.60 38.36 -35.71
N VAL A 918 17.63 39.62 -35.37
CA VAL A 918 18.56 40.27 -34.43
C VAL A 918 18.29 39.69 -33.05
N ARG A 919 19.27 39.07 -32.39
CA ARG A 919 19.19 38.72 -30.97
C ARG A 919 19.34 39.97 -30.11
N PRO A 920 18.40 40.28 -29.20
CA PRO A 920 18.61 41.33 -28.22
C PRO A 920 19.59 40.91 -27.13
N ALA A 921 20.30 41.92 -26.61
CA ALA A 921 21.31 41.85 -25.59
C ALA A 921 20.79 41.14 -24.30
N VAL A 922 21.73 40.45 -23.63
CA VAL A 922 21.57 39.79 -22.34
C VAL A 922 20.93 40.74 -21.32
N ARG A 923 19.71 40.43 -20.89
CA ARG A 923 19.06 41.06 -19.73
C ARG A 923 19.70 40.55 -18.46
N GLN A 924 19.99 41.46 -17.53
CA GLN A 924 20.36 41.18 -16.14
C GLN A 924 19.34 40.22 -15.52
N SER A 925 19.84 39.24 -14.74
CA SER A 925 19.05 38.21 -14.11
C SER A 925 18.04 38.81 -13.13
N ASP A 926 16.76 38.44 -13.27
CA ASP A 926 15.67 38.73 -12.30
C ASP A 926 15.77 37.88 -11.01
N ALA A 927 16.98 37.56 -10.55
CA ALA A 927 17.16 36.78 -9.33
C ALA A 927 16.82 37.66 -8.10
N PRO A 928 16.01 37.12 -7.15
CA PRO A 928 15.58 37.86 -5.97
C PRO A 928 16.75 38.16 -5.01
N MET A 929 16.56 39.19 -4.17
CA MET A 929 17.51 39.49 -3.10
C MET A 929 17.25 38.59 -1.92
N CYS A 930 18.28 38.10 -1.23
CA CYS A 930 18.17 37.27 -0.05
C CYS A 930 17.52 38.06 1.12
N MET A 931 16.44 37.51 1.67
CA MET A 931 15.71 38.14 2.77
C MET A 931 16.50 38.22 4.09
N GLN A 932 17.57 37.41 4.25
CA GLN A 932 18.36 37.38 5.47
C GLN A 932 19.59 38.30 5.42
N CYS A 933 20.25 38.46 4.27
CA CYS A 933 21.49 39.24 4.18
C CYS A 933 21.54 40.28 3.04
N GLY A 934 20.46 40.42 2.26
CA GLY A 934 20.35 41.43 1.22
C GLY A 934 21.23 41.20 -0.02
N VAL A 935 21.87 40.06 -0.19
CA VAL A 935 22.73 39.75 -1.34
C VAL A 935 21.88 39.10 -2.45
N GLN A 936 22.14 39.45 -3.72
CA GLN A 936 21.39 38.84 -4.83
C GLN A 936 21.64 37.36 -4.91
N MET A 937 20.56 36.58 -4.96
CA MET A 937 20.62 35.13 -4.97
C MET A 937 20.98 34.57 -6.35
N ASN A 938 21.68 33.45 -6.38
CA ASN A 938 21.98 32.72 -7.60
C ASN A 938 20.98 31.60 -7.86
N ARG A 939 20.65 31.38 -9.10
CA ARG A 939 19.75 30.27 -9.47
C ARG A 939 20.43 28.92 -9.24
N ALA A 940 19.79 28.06 -8.44
CA ALA A 940 20.23 26.70 -8.12
C ALA A 940 19.09 25.71 -8.44
N GLY A 941 19.10 25.16 -9.64
CA GLY A 941 17.99 24.33 -10.15
C GLY A 941 16.72 25.16 -10.36
N SER A 942 15.60 24.74 -9.75
CA SER A 942 14.32 25.45 -9.74
C SER A 942 14.21 26.56 -8.68
N CYS A 943 15.19 26.68 -7.78
CA CYS A 943 15.22 27.64 -6.67
C CYS A 943 16.37 28.63 -6.81
N HIS A 944 16.47 29.64 -5.91
CA HIS A 944 17.59 30.53 -5.78
C HIS A 944 18.27 30.32 -4.43
N ALA A 945 19.61 30.27 -4.44
CA ALA A 945 20.42 30.13 -3.24
C ALA A 945 21.27 31.41 -3.03
N CYS A 946 21.35 31.85 -1.80
CA CYS A 946 22.20 32.99 -1.45
C CYS A 946 23.66 32.57 -1.36
N PRO A 947 24.57 33.16 -2.14
CA PRO A 947 25.99 32.82 -2.13
C PRO A 947 26.71 33.27 -0.85
N SER A 948 26.10 34.15 -0.05
CA SER A 948 26.72 34.73 1.14
C SER A 948 26.32 34.02 2.44
N CYS A 949 25.03 33.65 2.62
CA CYS A 949 24.52 33.05 3.87
C CYS A 949 23.93 31.64 3.68
N GLY A 950 23.88 31.10 2.45
CA GLY A 950 23.38 29.77 2.16
C GLY A 950 21.86 29.63 2.19
N SER A 951 21.08 30.67 2.51
CA SER A 951 19.62 30.59 2.52
C SER A 951 19.07 30.41 1.10
N THR A 952 18.01 29.63 0.98
CA THR A 952 17.34 29.36 -0.30
C THR A 952 15.98 30.04 -0.34
N SER A 953 15.57 30.55 -1.53
CA SER A 953 14.18 30.96 -1.75
C SER A 953 13.34 29.68 -1.73
N GLY A 954 12.59 29.44 -0.65
CA GLY A 954 11.92 28.20 -0.36
C GLY A 954 11.11 27.67 -1.55
N CYS A 955 11.47 26.47 -2.00
CA CYS A 955 10.53 25.58 -2.63
C CYS A 955 9.81 24.81 -1.51
N SER A 956 8.65 25.28 -1.11
CA SER A 956 7.75 24.55 -0.23
C SER A 956 7.08 23.42 -0.98
#